data_7f5da6500fe1ab6b05ee844b6e4b0131
#
_entry.id   7f5da6500fe1ab6b05ee844b6e4b0131
#
_cell.length_a   1.000
_cell.length_b   1.000
_cell.length_c   1.000
_cell.angle_alpha   90.00
_cell.angle_beta   90.00
_cell.angle_gamma   90.00
#
_symmetry.space_group_name_H-M   'P 1'
#
loop_
_entity.id
_entity.type
_entity.pdbx_description
1 polymer ?
#
loop_
_entity_poly.entity_id
_entity_poly.type
_entity_poly.pdbx_seq_one_letter_code
_entity_poly.pdbx_strand_id
1 'polypeptide(L)'
;MSAYTAYTTGEPIADTKAPKGPIAERWDTRRFEAKLVNPANRRKHTVIVVGTGLAGGSAGATLAEQGYHVVQFCYQDSPRRAHSIAAQGGINAAKNYRNDGDSVHRLFYDTVKGGDFRARESNVHRLAQISVQIIDQCVAQGVPFAREYGGLLDTRSFGGVQVSRTFYARGQTGQQLLLGAYQALSRQIAAGNVEMHPRTEMLDLIVVDGRARGIVARDLVTGEISTHFADAVVLATGGYGNVFYLSTNAMNSNATAIWRAHRRGAYFANPCFTQIHPTCIPRTGDHQSKLTLMSESLRNDGRIWVPKAKGDTRPPNEIPEDERDYYLERIYPSFGNLVPRDIASRAAKNVCDEGRGVGPGGQGVYLDFADAIRRMGRKKVEEKYGNLFDMYERITAENPYEVPMRIYPAVHYTMGGLWVDYDLQTTVPGLFAIGEANFSDHGANRLGASALMQGLADGYFVLPSTINDYLARVPGLPPVTDEHPAVAEAVADTEDRLRLLLAVDGDRTPDSFHRELGELMWDHCGMARNERGLREALDRIPQIREEFWRRVKVPGSGEEMNQSLEKANRIVDYLELAELMCLDALHRTESCGGHFREESQTPDGEAARRDEEFSYAAAWEFSGTGTAPVLHKEDLVFEYVHPTQRSYA
;
A
#
# COMPACT_ATOMS: atom_id res chain seq x y z
N MET A 1 -3.24 -28.60 -18.02
CA MET A 1 -2.73 -27.21 -18.01
C MET A 1 -3.62 -26.46 -17.05
N SER A 2 -3.03 -25.81 -16.03
CA SER A 2 -3.79 -24.96 -15.12
C SER A 2 -4.49 -23.87 -15.94
N ALA A 3 -5.75 -23.58 -15.67
CA ALA A 3 -6.52 -22.54 -16.36
C ALA A 3 -5.89 -21.13 -16.19
N TYR A 4 -5.02 -20.95 -15.22
CA TYR A 4 -4.41 -19.68 -14.83
C TYR A 4 -3.09 -19.31 -15.50
N THR A 5 -2.54 -20.11 -16.40
CA THR A 5 -1.41 -19.66 -17.24
C THR A 5 -1.87 -18.95 -18.51
N ALA A 6 -3.17 -18.87 -18.73
CA ALA A 6 -3.78 -18.23 -19.88
C ALA A 6 -4.58 -16.98 -19.44
N TYR A 7 -4.60 -15.99 -20.26
CA TYR A 7 -5.47 -14.82 -20.18
C TYR A 7 -5.95 -14.46 -21.57
N THR A 8 -7.01 -13.68 -21.65
CA THR A 8 -7.47 -13.09 -22.92
C THR A 8 -7.13 -11.60 -22.94
N THR A 9 -6.95 -11.03 -24.13
CA THR A 9 -6.70 -9.60 -24.28
C THR A 9 -8.02 -8.91 -24.59
N GLY A 10 -8.38 -7.92 -23.78
CA GLY A 10 -9.53 -7.06 -23.98
C GLY A 10 -9.19 -5.78 -24.74
N GLU A 11 -10.18 -4.90 -24.88
CA GLU A 11 -9.98 -3.59 -25.51
C GLU A 11 -9.04 -2.71 -24.67
N PRO A 12 -8.17 -1.91 -25.30
CA PRO A 12 -7.31 -0.97 -24.58
C PRO A 12 -8.13 0.08 -23.83
N ILE A 13 -7.62 0.52 -22.69
CA ILE A 13 -8.19 1.64 -21.95
C ILE A 13 -7.67 2.94 -22.56
N ALA A 14 -8.48 3.56 -23.42
CA ALA A 14 -8.10 4.76 -24.15
C ALA A 14 -8.42 6.06 -23.39
N ASP A 15 -9.44 6.07 -22.54
CA ASP A 15 -9.91 7.26 -21.82
C ASP A 15 -9.59 7.20 -20.32
N THR A 16 -8.56 7.90 -19.94
CA THR A 16 -8.16 8.08 -18.53
C THR A 16 -8.75 9.34 -17.90
N LYS A 17 -9.54 10.11 -18.62
CA LYS A 17 -10.10 11.42 -18.23
C LYS A 17 -9.06 12.49 -17.85
N ALA A 18 -7.78 12.25 -18.10
CA ALA A 18 -6.76 13.26 -17.88
C ALA A 18 -6.96 14.44 -18.84
N PRO A 19 -7.04 15.70 -18.38
CA PRO A 19 -7.17 16.84 -19.25
C PRO A 19 -5.99 16.96 -20.22
N LYS A 20 -6.26 17.50 -21.40
CA LYS A 20 -5.23 17.84 -22.40
C LYS A 20 -4.57 19.18 -22.04
N GLY A 21 -3.44 19.46 -22.69
CA GLY A 21 -2.71 20.71 -22.52
C GLY A 21 -1.50 20.57 -21.57
N PRO A 22 -0.85 21.70 -21.22
CA PRO A 22 0.35 21.70 -20.39
C PRO A 22 0.12 20.99 -19.05
N ILE A 23 1.04 20.12 -18.65
CA ILE A 23 0.87 19.27 -17.46
C ILE A 23 0.66 20.09 -16.20
N ALA A 24 1.29 21.26 -16.09
CA ALA A 24 1.15 22.15 -14.94
C ALA A 24 -0.24 22.76 -14.76
N GLU A 25 -1.04 22.80 -15.85
CA GLU A 25 -2.37 23.39 -15.89
C GLU A 25 -3.49 22.34 -15.81
N ARG A 26 -3.19 21.05 -16.02
CA ARG A 26 -4.20 20.00 -16.13
C ARG A 26 -5.11 19.89 -14.91
N TRP A 27 -4.54 20.00 -13.71
CA TRP A 27 -5.35 19.92 -12.49
C TRP A 27 -6.25 21.12 -12.30
N ASP A 28 -5.76 22.33 -12.56
CA ASP A 28 -6.57 23.55 -12.44
C ASP A 28 -7.65 23.57 -13.52
N THR A 29 -7.34 23.16 -14.76
CA THR A 29 -8.33 22.97 -15.83
C THR A 29 -9.44 21.99 -15.39
N ARG A 30 -9.06 20.83 -14.84
CA ARG A 30 -10.03 19.84 -14.36
C ARG A 30 -10.94 20.38 -13.27
N ARG A 31 -10.38 21.12 -12.34
CA ARG A 31 -11.15 21.77 -11.26
C ARG A 31 -12.10 22.83 -11.77
N PHE A 32 -11.66 23.60 -12.76
CA PHE A 32 -12.48 24.63 -13.38
C PHE A 32 -13.65 24.05 -14.19
N GLU A 33 -13.44 22.94 -14.88
CA GLU A 33 -14.47 22.25 -15.68
C GLU A 33 -15.42 21.40 -14.84
N ALA A 34 -15.07 21.12 -13.60
CA ALA A 34 -15.88 20.28 -12.72
C ALA A 34 -17.23 20.95 -12.41
N LYS A 35 -18.30 20.21 -12.62
CA LYS A 35 -19.63 20.61 -12.16
C LYS A 35 -19.72 20.41 -10.65
N LEU A 36 -20.39 21.31 -9.99
CA LEU A 36 -20.57 21.27 -8.56
C LEU A 36 -22.04 21.05 -8.20
N VAL A 37 -22.28 20.13 -7.28
CA VAL A 37 -23.60 20.01 -6.66
C VAL A 37 -23.91 21.30 -5.89
N ASN A 38 -25.09 21.87 -6.10
CA ASN A 38 -25.53 23.04 -5.36
C ASN A 38 -25.44 22.74 -3.85
N PRO A 39 -24.79 23.62 -3.05
CA PRO A 39 -24.64 23.39 -1.60
C PRO A 39 -25.92 23.00 -0.86
N ALA A 40 -27.06 23.59 -1.24
CA ALA A 40 -28.36 23.27 -0.65
C ALA A 40 -28.84 21.83 -0.92
N ASN A 41 -28.31 21.20 -1.97
CA ASN A 41 -28.68 19.83 -2.36
C ASN A 41 -27.69 18.76 -1.88
N ARG A 42 -26.48 19.13 -1.46
CA ARG A 42 -25.42 18.16 -1.07
C ARG A 42 -25.88 17.21 0.03
N ARG A 43 -26.62 17.70 1.02
CA ARG A 43 -27.18 16.86 2.11
C ARG A 43 -28.17 15.78 1.67
N LYS A 44 -28.63 15.83 0.40
CA LYS A 44 -29.51 14.81 -0.18
C LYS A 44 -28.73 13.63 -0.73
N HIS A 45 -27.42 13.78 -0.87
CA HIS A 45 -26.54 12.72 -1.34
C HIS A 45 -25.83 12.05 -0.17
N THR A 46 -25.84 10.73 -0.21
CA THR A 46 -25.10 9.88 0.71
C THR A 46 -23.85 9.36 0.04
N VAL A 47 -22.71 9.46 0.72
CA VAL A 47 -21.43 8.90 0.29
C VAL A 47 -20.96 7.90 1.33
N ILE A 48 -20.72 6.65 0.91
CA ILE A 48 -20.08 5.65 1.74
C ILE A 48 -18.57 5.79 1.61
N VAL A 49 -17.86 5.78 2.75
CA VAL A 49 -16.39 5.72 2.80
C VAL A 49 -15.96 4.49 3.59
N VAL A 50 -15.28 3.56 2.94
CA VAL A 50 -14.78 2.33 3.57
C VAL A 50 -13.31 2.50 3.90
N GLY A 51 -12.99 2.57 5.20
CA GLY A 51 -11.64 2.81 5.71
C GLY A 51 -11.50 4.15 6.44
N THR A 52 -10.63 4.19 7.44
CA THR A 52 -10.40 5.34 8.32
C THR A 52 -8.92 5.69 8.47
N GLY A 53 -8.08 5.23 7.55
CA GLY A 53 -6.69 5.68 7.42
C GLY A 53 -6.61 7.14 6.97
N LEU A 54 -5.43 7.62 6.63
CA LEU A 54 -5.25 9.01 6.18
C LEU A 54 -6.16 9.36 5.01
N ALA A 55 -6.26 8.50 4.00
CA ALA A 55 -7.11 8.73 2.85
C ALA A 55 -8.60 8.78 3.22
N GLY A 56 -9.10 7.76 3.94
CA GLY A 56 -10.52 7.70 4.31
C GLY A 56 -10.92 8.73 5.36
N GLY A 57 -10.06 8.99 6.36
CA GLY A 57 -10.32 9.99 7.40
C GLY A 57 -10.37 11.41 6.84
N SER A 58 -9.45 11.76 5.93
CA SER A 58 -9.44 13.05 5.26
C SER A 58 -10.61 13.22 4.29
N ALA A 59 -10.94 12.17 3.51
CA ALA A 59 -12.07 12.20 2.60
C ALA A 59 -13.41 12.35 3.36
N GLY A 60 -13.65 11.54 4.40
CA GLY A 60 -14.87 11.61 5.18
C GLY A 60 -15.07 12.97 5.85
N ALA A 61 -14.00 13.52 6.44
CA ALA A 61 -14.03 14.85 7.04
C ALA A 61 -14.39 15.93 6.00
N THR A 62 -13.71 15.94 4.85
CA THR A 62 -13.88 16.97 3.83
C THR A 62 -15.23 16.89 3.14
N LEU A 63 -15.70 15.71 2.81
CA LEU A 63 -17.03 15.51 2.22
C LEU A 63 -18.14 15.97 3.16
N ALA A 64 -18.04 15.65 4.44
CA ALA A 64 -18.97 16.09 5.45
C ALA A 64 -18.93 17.63 5.65
N GLU A 65 -17.75 18.24 5.67
CA GLU A 65 -17.58 19.70 5.68
C GLU A 65 -18.20 20.38 4.46
N GLN A 66 -18.20 19.72 3.30
CA GLN A 66 -18.87 20.22 2.09
C GLN A 66 -20.39 20.09 2.15
N GLY A 67 -20.95 19.37 3.12
CA GLY A 67 -22.38 19.21 3.36
C GLY A 67 -22.99 17.91 2.83
N TYR A 68 -22.20 16.92 2.45
CA TYR A 68 -22.67 15.58 2.13
C TYR A 68 -22.98 14.78 3.40
N HIS A 69 -23.97 13.87 3.33
CA HIS A 69 -24.12 12.86 4.35
C HIS A 69 -23.11 11.73 4.10
N VAL A 70 -22.26 11.46 5.09
CA VAL A 70 -21.19 10.46 4.98
C VAL A 70 -21.50 9.28 5.91
N VAL A 71 -21.49 8.07 5.38
CA VAL A 71 -21.53 6.82 6.15
C VAL A 71 -20.14 6.19 6.05
N GLN A 72 -19.43 6.08 7.18
CA GLN A 72 -18.04 5.66 7.20
C GLN A 72 -17.81 4.40 8.01
N PHE A 73 -17.08 3.46 7.42
CA PHE A 73 -16.82 2.14 7.98
C PHE A 73 -15.40 2.00 8.47
N CYS A 74 -15.23 1.47 9.67
CA CYS A 74 -13.96 1.21 10.30
C CYS A 74 -13.87 -0.24 10.73
N TYR A 75 -12.91 -0.98 10.19
CA TYR A 75 -12.64 -2.35 10.60
C TYR A 75 -12.22 -2.45 12.08
N GLN A 76 -11.43 -1.48 12.55
CA GLN A 76 -10.96 -1.43 13.94
C GLN A 76 -12.04 -0.86 14.88
N ASP A 77 -11.78 -0.98 16.18
CA ASP A 77 -12.62 -0.39 17.24
C ASP A 77 -12.55 1.14 17.29
N SER A 78 -11.55 1.72 16.63
CA SER A 78 -11.36 3.16 16.55
C SER A 78 -10.70 3.56 15.24
N PRO A 79 -11.16 4.65 14.59
CA PRO A 79 -10.52 5.23 13.41
C PRO A 79 -9.04 5.54 13.60
N ARG A 80 -8.56 5.76 14.82
CA ARG A 80 -7.15 6.02 15.15
C ARG A 80 -6.22 4.82 15.00
N ARG A 81 -6.74 3.62 14.74
CA ARG A 81 -5.96 2.38 14.66
C ARG A 81 -5.71 1.88 13.24
N ALA A 82 -5.88 2.76 12.25
CA ALA A 82 -5.57 2.45 10.87
C ALA A 82 -4.05 2.26 10.67
N HIS A 83 -3.66 1.55 9.61
CA HIS A 83 -2.25 1.25 9.30
C HIS A 83 -1.37 2.52 9.23
N SER A 84 -1.91 3.65 8.80
CA SER A 84 -1.19 4.94 8.72
C SER A 84 -0.46 5.31 10.01
N ILE A 85 -0.94 4.87 11.19
CA ILE A 85 -0.29 5.12 12.49
C ILE A 85 1.13 4.53 12.57
N ALA A 86 1.42 3.48 11.81
CA ALA A 86 2.70 2.78 11.86
C ALA A 86 3.80 3.48 11.03
N ALA A 87 3.48 4.47 10.21
CA ALA A 87 4.45 5.17 9.38
C ALA A 87 5.32 6.12 10.22
N GLN A 88 6.63 6.00 10.11
CA GLN A 88 7.60 6.68 10.98
C GLN A 88 8.40 7.75 10.25
N GLY A 89 8.71 7.51 8.97
CA GLY A 89 9.76 8.21 8.23
C GLY A 89 9.48 9.70 7.98
N GLY A 90 8.33 10.04 7.46
CA GLY A 90 7.98 11.41 7.08
C GLY A 90 6.99 11.47 5.93
N ILE A 91 6.75 12.68 5.46
CA ILE A 91 5.90 12.99 4.31
C ILE A 91 6.62 13.97 3.38
N ASN A 92 6.63 13.66 2.07
CA ASN A 92 7.24 14.52 1.06
C ASN A 92 6.34 15.70 0.70
N ALA A 93 6.95 16.85 0.44
CA ALA A 93 6.30 17.98 -0.22
C ALA A 93 7.32 18.88 -0.91
N ALA A 94 6.97 19.42 -2.07
CA ALA A 94 7.84 20.25 -2.91
C ALA A 94 7.86 21.71 -2.44
N LYS A 95 8.22 21.98 -1.18
CA LYS A 95 8.24 23.32 -0.59
C LYS A 95 9.58 24.06 -0.68
N ASN A 96 10.65 23.34 -1.02
CA ASN A 96 12.00 23.89 -1.20
C ASN A 96 12.49 24.77 -0.01
N TYR A 97 12.19 24.40 1.22
CA TYR A 97 12.56 25.18 2.42
C TYR A 97 14.08 25.31 2.64
N ARG A 98 14.85 24.33 2.15
CA ARG A 98 16.32 24.35 2.22
C ARG A 98 16.98 25.10 1.07
N ASN A 99 16.19 25.51 0.08
CA ASN A 99 16.69 26.12 -1.16
C ASN A 99 17.80 25.27 -1.85
N ASP A 100 17.59 23.95 -1.83
CA ASP A 100 18.52 22.95 -2.40
C ASP A 100 18.08 22.50 -3.81
N GLY A 101 17.24 23.28 -4.47
CA GLY A 101 16.79 23.05 -5.84
C GLY A 101 15.60 22.11 -5.96
N ASP A 102 14.82 21.92 -4.90
CA ASP A 102 13.56 21.20 -4.98
C ASP A 102 12.47 22.02 -5.68
N SER A 103 11.52 21.34 -6.29
CA SER A 103 10.37 21.95 -6.98
C SER A 103 9.29 20.90 -7.23
N VAL A 104 8.09 21.34 -7.61
CA VAL A 104 7.00 20.47 -8.07
C VAL A 104 7.49 19.60 -9.24
N HIS A 105 8.17 20.19 -10.23
CA HIS A 105 8.70 19.43 -11.36
C HIS A 105 9.74 18.39 -10.93
N ARG A 106 10.61 18.73 -9.98
CA ARG A 106 11.60 17.79 -9.47
C ARG A 106 10.98 16.64 -8.69
N LEU A 107 10.00 16.90 -7.83
CA LEU A 107 9.26 15.84 -7.14
C LEU A 107 8.51 14.94 -8.12
N PHE A 108 7.88 15.53 -9.14
CA PHE A 108 7.23 14.80 -10.21
C PHE A 108 8.24 13.90 -10.96
N TYR A 109 9.36 14.46 -11.43
CA TYR A 109 10.39 13.69 -12.12
C TYR A 109 10.95 12.55 -11.27
N ASP A 110 11.31 12.84 -10.00
CA ASP A 110 11.86 11.84 -9.08
C ASP A 110 10.84 10.72 -8.83
N THR A 111 9.56 11.03 -8.74
CA THR A 111 8.49 10.03 -8.51
C THR A 111 8.30 9.14 -9.74
N VAL A 112 8.23 9.71 -10.94
CA VAL A 112 8.10 8.93 -12.19
C VAL A 112 9.33 8.06 -12.41
N LYS A 113 10.54 8.62 -12.27
CA LYS A 113 11.80 7.89 -12.40
C LYS A 113 11.96 6.82 -11.32
N GLY A 114 11.65 7.16 -10.06
CA GLY A 114 11.70 6.22 -8.94
C GLY A 114 10.73 5.06 -9.11
N GLY A 115 9.59 5.30 -9.75
CA GLY A 115 8.58 4.30 -10.13
C GLY A 115 8.87 3.56 -11.43
N ASP A 116 10.06 3.72 -11.99
CA ASP A 116 10.52 3.08 -13.24
C ASP A 116 9.59 3.34 -14.43
N PHE A 117 9.06 4.56 -14.53
CA PHE A 117 8.21 4.97 -15.65
C PHE A 117 7.02 4.01 -15.87
N ARG A 118 6.37 3.60 -14.78
CA ARG A 118 5.18 2.73 -14.81
C ARG A 118 3.97 3.37 -14.12
N ALA A 119 3.95 4.72 -14.07
CA ALA A 119 2.84 5.52 -13.56
C ALA A 119 2.35 6.52 -14.62
N ARG A 120 1.10 6.94 -14.50
CA ARG A 120 0.50 7.96 -15.37
C ARG A 120 1.05 9.33 -15.03
N GLU A 121 1.75 9.95 -15.98
CA GLU A 121 2.46 11.24 -15.83
C GLU A 121 1.59 12.36 -15.22
N SER A 122 0.36 12.50 -15.73
CA SER A 122 -0.58 13.52 -15.26
C SER A 122 -1.00 13.37 -13.80
N ASN A 123 -1.19 12.12 -13.33
CA ASN A 123 -1.56 11.85 -11.94
C ASN A 123 -0.39 12.16 -10.99
N VAL A 124 0.83 11.75 -11.38
CA VAL A 124 2.04 12.00 -10.58
C VAL A 124 2.34 13.49 -10.50
N HIS A 125 2.17 14.24 -11.59
CA HIS A 125 2.34 15.70 -11.56
C HIS A 125 1.33 16.37 -10.63
N ARG A 126 0.04 15.98 -10.72
CA ARG A 126 -0.99 16.45 -9.80
C ARG A 126 -0.63 16.20 -8.34
N LEU A 127 -0.17 14.99 -8.02
CA LEU A 127 0.27 14.64 -6.67
C LEU A 127 1.40 15.56 -6.18
N ALA A 128 2.41 15.81 -7.01
CA ALA A 128 3.51 16.71 -6.69
C ALA A 128 3.04 18.16 -6.50
N GLN A 129 2.12 18.64 -7.32
CA GLN A 129 1.53 19.98 -7.23
C GLN A 129 0.74 20.17 -5.93
N ILE A 130 -0.08 19.20 -5.55
CA ILE A 130 -0.91 19.24 -4.33
C ILE A 130 -0.05 19.09 -3.06
N SER A 131 1.11 18.45 -3.13
CA SER A 131 1.94 18.15 -1.96
C SER A 131 2.23 19.36 -1.08
N VAL A 132 2.38 20.52 -1.69
CA VAL A 132 2.64 21.80 -0.99
C VAL A 132 1.48 22.16 -0.07
N GLN A 133 0.24 21.99 -0.53
CA GLN A 133 -0.97 22.33 0.22
C GLN A 133 -1.23 21.37 1.38
N ILE A 134 -0.81 20.09 1.24
CA ILE A 134 -0.96 19.08 2.28
C ILE A 134 -0.26 19.48 3.57
N ILE A 135 0.98 19.99 3.47
CA ILE A 135 1.75 20.38 4.65
C ILE A 135 1.08 21.57 5.36
N ASP A 136 0.58 22.54 4.60
CA ASP A 136 -0.13 23.69 5.17
C ASP A 136 -1.41 23.26 5.89
N GLN A 137 -2.18 22.33 5.30
CA GLN A 137 -3.35 21.73 5.92
C GLN A 137 -3.00 20.99 7.23
N CYS A 138 -1.95 20.18 7.22
CA CYS A 138 -1.51 19.43 8.39
C CYS A 138 -1.02 20.36 9.52
N VAL A 139 -0.29 21.42 9.18
CA VAL A 139 0.14 22.44 10.16
C VAL A 139 -1.08 23.14 10.76
N ALA A 140 -2.06 23.51 9.95
CA ALA A 140 -3.30 24.14 10.42
C ALA A 140 -4.11 23.21 11.34
N GLN A 141 -4.00 21.89 11.16
CA GLN A 141 -4.60 20.88 12.03
C GLN A 141 -3.80 20.61 13.31
N GLY A 142 -2.66 21.27 13.50
CA GLY A 142 -1.84 21.13 14.71
C GLY A 142 -0.86 19.94 14.67
N VAL A 143 -0.53 19.40 13.50
CA VAL A 143 0.49 18.36 13.38
C VAL A 143 1.86 18.90 13.82
N PRO A 144 2.52 18.32 14.85
CA PRO A 144 3.73 18.85 15.44
C PRO A 144 4.97 18.42 14.64
N PHE A 145 5.09 18.91 13.41
CA PHE A 145 6.31 18.70 12.62
C PHE A 145 7.54 19.25 13.34
N ALA A 146 8.68 18.58 13.16
CA ALA A 146 9.97 19.08 13.62
C ALA A 146 10.24 20.48 13.07
N ARG A 147 10.88 21.33 13.87
CA ARG A 147 11.25 22.69 13.50
C ARG A 147 12.74 22.90 13.73
N GLU A 148 13.35 23.69 12.89
CA GLU A 148 14.69 24.20 13.09
C GLU A 148 14.70 25.38 14.07
N TYR A 149 15.91 25.82 14.47
CA TYR A 149 16.08 26.87 15.49
C TYR A 149 15.34 28.16 15.16
N GLY A 150 15.27 28.55 13.89
CA GLY A 150 14.53 29.72 13.43
C GLY A 150 13.00 29.58 13.41
N GLY A 151 12.46 28.41 13.79
CA GLY A 151 11.02 28.16 13.86
C GLY A 151 10.39 27.68 12.55
N LEU A 152 11.12 27.61 11.45
CA LEU A 152 10.66 27.00 10.22
C LEU A 152 10.54 25.48 10.37
N LEU A 153 9.68 24.86 9.55
CA LEU A 153 9.57 23.40 9.53
C LEU A 153 10.88 22.80 9.04
N ASP A 154 11.40 21.83 9.79
CA ASP A 154 12.60 21.09 9.42
C ASP A 154 12.29 20.02 8.38
N THR A 155 13.23 19.84 7.45
CA THR A 155 13.15 18.85 6.39
C THR A 155 14.43 18.04 6.32
N ARG A 156 14.32 16.81 5.80
CA ARG A 156 15.45 15.93 5.57
C ARG A 156 15.38 15.26 4.20
N SER A 157 16.51 14.79 3.71
CA SER A 157 16.54 13.85 2.59
C SER A 157 16.08 12.47 3.06
N PHE A 158 15.57 11.69 2.12
CA PHE A 158 15.13 10.31 2.35
C PHE A 158 15.70 9.40 1.27
N GLY A 159 15.88 8.12 1.54
CA GLY A 159 16.56 7.18 0.64
C GLY A 159 16.10 7.29 -0.82
N GLY A 160 17.07 7.41 -1.74
CA GLY A 160 16.85 7.59 -3.17
C GLY A 160 16.61 9.03 -3.65
N VAL A 161 16.61 10.04 -2.74
CA VAL A 161 16.36 11.45 -3.07
C VAL A 161 17.49 12.33 -2.56
N GLN A 162 18.02 13.21 -3.41
CA GLN A 162 19.17 14.08 -3.10
C GLN A 162 18.78 15.43 -2.50
N VAL A 163 17.48 15.76 -2.39
CA VAL A 163 17.00 17.02 -1.84
C VAL A 163 16.24 16.81 -0.53
N SER A 164 16.20 17.83 0.31
CA SER A 164 15.57 17.81 1.63
C SER A 164 14.11 18.23 1.53
N ARG A 165 13.21 17.31 1.18
CA ARG A 165 11.78 17.55 1.01
C ARG A 165 10.88 16.79 1.97
N THR A 166 11.44 15.97 2.86
CA THR A 166 10.66 15.13 3.76
C THR A 166 10.43 15.82 5.09
N PHE A 167 9.19 16.19 5.36
CA PHE A 167 8.72 16.73 6.64
C PHE A 167 8.46 15.59 7.60
N TYR A 168 8.74 15.75 8.91
CA TYR A 168 8.69 14.65 9.85
C TYR A 168 8.35 15.08 11.28
N ALA A 169 7.83 14.15 12.07
CA ALA A 169 7.56 14.29 13.50
C ALA A 169 8.32 13.19 14.26
N ARG A 170 9.63 13.15 14.13
CA ARG A 170 10.62 12.33 14.87
C ARG A 170 10.16 10.90 15.20
N GLY A 171 9.94 10.07 14.17
CA GLY A 171 9.52 8.66 14.32
C GLY A 171 8.02 8.44 14.55
N GLN A 172 7.22 9.50 14.65
CA GLN A 172 5.77 9.44 14.89
C GLN A 172 4.96 10.13 13.78
N THR A 173 5.54 10.32 12.60
CA THR A 173 4.91 11.13 11.55
C THR A 173 3.53 10.62 11.16
N GLY A 174 3.38 9.33 10.90
CA GLY A 174 2.08 8.74 10.55
C GLY A 174 1.05 8.86 11.67
N GLN A 175 1.46 8.66 12.92
CA GLN A 175 0.59 8.83 14.07
C GLN A 175 0.07 10.27 14.18
N GLN A 176 0.93 11.25 14.06
CA GLN A 176 0.56 12.65 14.20
C GLN A 176 -0.33 13.13 13.04
N LEU A 177 -0.03 12.71 11.81
CA LEU A 177 -0.88 12.98 10.65
C LEU A 177 -2.26 12.33 10.79
N LEU A 178 -2.30 11.07 11.24
CA LEU A 178 -3.57 10.36 11.46
C LEU A 178 -4.42 11.03 12.55
N LEU A 179 -3.80 11.50 13.64
CA LEU A 179 -4.49 12.25 14.68
C LEU A 179 -5.06 13.57 14.14
N GLY A 180 -4.35 14.27 13.27
CA GLY A 180 -4.84 15.48 12.59
C GLY A 180 -6.08 15.21 11.73
N ALA A 181 -6.02 14.17 10.88
CA ALA A 181 -7.16 13.76 10.05
C ALA A 181 -8.34 13.25 10.91
N TYR A 182 -8.06 12.45 11.93
CA TYR A 182 -9.08 11.97 12.87
C TYR A 182 -9.75 13.11 13.62
N GLN A 183 -9.02 14.12 14.04
CA GLN A 183 -9.58 15.28 14.72
C GLN A 183 -10.58 16.05 13.85
N ALA A 184 -10.28 16.22 12.55
CA ALA A 184 -11.20 16.80 11.59
C ALA A 184 -12.45 15.93 11.41
N LEU A 185 -12.27 14.61 11.25
CA LEU A 185 -13.36 13.65 11.13
C LEU A 185 -14.24 13.61 12.39
N SER A 186 -13.65 13.60 13.59
CA SER A 186 -14.37 13.56 14.85
C SER A 186 -15.30 14.74 15.05
N ARG A 187 -14.93 15.93 14.57
CA ARG A 187 -15.81 17.10 14.57
C ARG A 187 -17.07 16.88 13.75
N GLN A 188 -16.93 16.22 12.59
CA GLN A 188 -18.05 15.91 11.71
C GLN A 188 -18.94 14.79 12.27
N ILE A 189 -18.35 13.80 12.95
CA ILE A 189 -19.10 12.76 13.69
C ILE A 189 -19.91 13.42 14.81
N ALA A 190 -19.29 14.28 15.62
CA ALA A 190 -19.96 15.00 16.71
C ALA A 190 -21.07 15.95 16.23
N ALA A 191 -20.94 16.49 15.03
CA ALA A 191 -21.95 17.33 14.39
C ALA A 191 -23.08 16.53 13.72
N GLY A 192 -23.00 15.20 13.68
CA GLY A 192 -24.00 14.33 13.04
C GLY A 192 -23.93 14.31 11.50
N ASN A 193 -22.85 14.83 10.91
CA ASN A 193 -22.65 14.83 9.45
C ASN A 193 -21.99 13.54 8.95
N VAL A 194 -21.35 12.79 9.85
CA VAL A 194 -20.75 11.47 9.59
C VAL A 194 -21.35 10.44 10.52
N GLU A 195 -21.92 9.40 9.95
CA GLU A 195 -22.32 8.19 10.66
C GLU A 195 -21.14 7.21 10.64
N MET A 196 -20.60 6.87 11.81
CA MET A 196 -19.42 6.02 11.93
C MET A 196 -19.78 4.62 12.41
N HIS A 197 -19.41 3.62 11.62
CA HIS A 197 -19.58 2.20 11.94
C HIS A 197 -18.19 1.58 12.29
N PRO A 198 -17.77 1.58 13.57
CA PRO A 198 -16.56 0.86 14.00
C PRO A 198 -16.83 -0.64 14.06
N ARG A 199 -15.77 -1.45 14.02
CA ARG A 199 -15.88 -2.92 14.04
C ARG A 199 -16.79 -3.47 12.94
N THR A 200 -16.80 -2.81 11.78
CA THR A 200 -17.65 -3.21 10.66
C THR A 200 -16.80 -3.40 9.42
N GLU A 201 -16.91 -4.56 8.79
CA GLU A 201 -16.14 -4.94 7.60
C GLU A 201 -17.05 -4.97 6.37
N MET A 202 -16.64 -4.31 5.28
CA MET A 202 -17.28 -4.46 3.98
C MET A 202 -16.98 -5.85 3.42
N LEU A 203 -18.02 -6.60 3.09
CA LEU A 203 -17.90 -7.96 2.55
C LEU A 203 -18.28 -8.08 1.06
N ASP A 204 -19.05 -7.15 0.53
CA ASP A 204 -19.33 -7.09 -0.92
C ASP A 204 -19.75 -5.69 -1.37
N LEU A 205 -19.70 -5.45 -2.68
CA LEU A 205 -20.15 -4.23 -3.34
C LEU A 205 -21.54 -4.46 -3.97
N ILE A 206 -22.46 -3.55 -3.73
CA ILE A 206 -23.79 -3.56 -4.37
C ILE A 206 -23.70 -2.73 -5.66
N VAL A 207 -23.89 -3.40 -6.80
CA VAL A 207 -23.90 -2.78 -8.13
C VAL A 207 -25.29 -2.89 -8.71
N VAL A 208 -25.90 -1.75 -8.99
CA VAL A 208 -27.24 -1.65 -9.60
C VAL A 208 -27.13 -0.89 -10.92
N ASP A 209 -27.64 -1.46 -11.99
CA ASP A 209 -27.56 -0.88 -13.34
C ASP A 209 -26.13 -0.46 -13.75
N GLY A 210 -25.15 -1.30 -13.38
CA GLY A 210 -23.72 -1.07 -13.68
C GLY A 210 -23.08 0.04 -12.86
N ARG A 211 -23.69 0.51 -11.75
CA ARG A 211 -23.17 1.55 -10.84
C ARG A 211 -23.04 1.05 -9.43
N ALA A 212 -22.02 1.50 -8.73
CA ALA A 212 -21.91 1.27 -7.29
C ALA A 212 -22.99 2.07 -6.54
N ARG A 213 -23.83 1.37 -5.79
CA ARG A 213 -24.97 1.94 -5.08
C ARG A 213 -25.03 1.57 -3.61
N GLY A 214 -24.02 0.88 -3.11
CA GLY A 214 -23.94 0.51 -1.70
C GLY A 214 -22.98 -0.62 -1.43
N ILE A 215 -23.02 -1.13 -0.22
CA ILE A 215 -22.19 -2.24 0.24
C ILE A 215 -22.99 -3.20 1.10
N VAL A 216 -22.52 -4.46 1.14
CA VAL A 216 -22.89 -5.43 2.18
C VAL A 216 -21.79 -5.39 3.23
N ALA A 217 -22.14 -5.23 4.48
CA ALA A 217 -21.22 -5.14 5.60
C ALA A 217 -21.57 -6.13 6.71
N ARG A 218 -20.58 -6.48 7.52
CA ARG A 218 -20.75 -7.32 8.72
C ARG A 218 -20.26 -6.58 9.95
N ASP A 219 -21.10 -6.49 10.97
CA ASP A 219 -20.67 -6.12 12.31
C ASP A 219 -19.82 -7.26 12.88
N LEU A 220 -18.57 -6.95 13.25
CA LEU A 220 -17.60 -7.95 13.70
C LEU A 220 -17.82 -8.40 15.16
N VAL A 221 -18.68 -7.71 15.91
CA VAL A 221 -19.02 -8.04 17.30
C VAL A 221 -20.24 -8.95 17.36
N THR A 222 -21.31 -8.57 16.64
CA THR A 222 -22.58 -9.29 16.66
C THR A 222 -22.68 -10.35 15.56
N GLY A 223 -21.90 -10.20 14.47
CA GLY A 223 -22.00 -11.05 13.29
C GLY A 223 -23.10 -10.63 12.32
N GLU A 224 -23.89 -9.62 12.63
CA GLU A 224 -25.00 -9.14 11.81
C GLU A 224 -24.52 -8.69 10.42
N ILE A 225 -25.22 -9.14 9.38
CA ILE A 225 -25.05 -8.70 8.00
C ILE A 225 -26.05 -7.58 7.73
N SER A 226 -25.57 -6.48 7.19
CA SER A 226 -26.38 -5.30 6.87
C SER A 226 -26.04 -4.75 5.48
N THR A 227 -27.02 -4.08 4.90
CA THR A 227 -26.89 -3.35 3.62
C THR A 227 -26.87 -1.86 3.87
N HIS A 228 -26.01 -1.15 3.16
CA HIS A 228 -25.94 0.30 3.24
C HIS A 228 -25.92 0.87 1.81
N PHE A 229 -26.79 1.86 1.56
CA PHE A 229 -26.97 2.42 0.23
C PHE A 229 -26.39 3.83 0.13
N ALA A 230 -25.88 4.17 -1.05
CA ALA A 230 -25.30 5.47 -1.31
C ALA A 230 -25.37 5.86 -2.80
N ASP A 231 -25.14 7.14 -3.07
CA ASP A 231 -24.99 7.66 -4.42
C ASP A 231 -23.58 7.46 -4.98
N ALA A 232 -22.58 7.30 -4.08
CA ALA A 232 -21.22 6.95 -4.39
C ALA A 232 -20.55 6.16 -3.25
N VAL A 233 -19.63 5.28 -3.61
CA VAL A 233 -18.84 4.46 -2.68
C VAL A 233 -17.35 4.77 -2.87
N VAL A 234 -16.65 4.98 -1.77
CA VAL A 234 -15.21 5.29 -1.75
C VAL A 234 -14.47 4.21 -0.99
N LEU A 235 -13.54 3.52 -1.63
CA LEU A 235 -12.66 2.55 -1.00
C LEU A 235 -11.33 3.21 -0.61
N ALA A 236 -11.06 3.25 0.68
CA ALA A 236 -9.84 3.78 1.30
C ALA A 236 -9.21 2.74 2.25
N THR A 237 -9.21 1.49 1.83
CA THR A 237 -8.95 0.30 2.65
C THR A 237 -7.48 -0.08 2.74
N GLY A 238 -6.59 0.67 2.09
CA GLY A 238 -5.17 0.37 2.04
C GLY A 238 -4.85 -0.77 1.07
N GLY A 239 -3.62 -1.27 1.16
CA GLY A 239 -3.09 -2.25 0.24
C GLY A 239 -3.36 -3.71 0.64
N TYR A 240 -2.79 -4.63 -0.14
CA TYR A 240 -2.99 -6.09 -0.03
C TYR A 240 -1.73 -6.86 0.40
N GLY A 241 -0.75 -6.19 1.03
CA GLY A 241 0.51 -6.84 1.43
C GLY A 241 0.34 -8.02 2.40
N ASN A 242 -0.79 -8.12 3.10
CA ASN A 242 -1.10 -9.26 3.97
C ASN A 242 -1.34 -10.59 3.23
N VAL A 243 -1.44 -10.59 1.90
CA VAL A 243 -1.41 -11.83 1.10
C VAL A 243 -0.13 -12.63 1.37
N PHE A 244 0.97 -11.98 1.69
CA PHE A 244 2.26 -12.60 2.03
C PHE A 244 2.33 -13.14 3.48
N TYR A 245 1.24 -13.20 4.21
CA TYR A 245 1.15 -13.57 5.62
C TYR A 245 1.94 -12.62 6.54
N LEU A 246 3.27 -12.65 6.50
CA LEU A 246 4.12 -11.71 7.23
C LEU A 246 4.42 -10.47 6.38
N SER A 247 3.87 -9.36 6.81
CA SER A 247 4.09 -8.03 6.21
C SER A 247 4.18 -6.98 7.32
N THR A 248 4.46 -5.75 6.96
CA THR A 248 4.39 -4.63 7.90
C THR A 248 2.98 -4.06 8.03
N ASN A 249 2.04 -4.51 7.20
CA ASN A 249 0.68 -3.99 7.16
C ASN A 249 -0.13 -4.37 8.42
N ALA A 250 -1.01 -3.49 8.84
CA ALA A 250 -1.98 -3.81 9.87
C ALA A 250 -3.06 -4.77 9.31
N MET A 251 -3.70 -5.54 10.18
CA MET A 251 -4.70 -6.56 9.80
C MET A 251 -5.94 -5.99 9.10
N ASN A 252 -6.21 -4.68 9.24
CA ASN A 252 -7.27 -4.00 8.52
C ASN A 252 -6.96 -3.72 7.04
N SER A 253 -5.71 -3.81 6.60
CA SER A 253 -5.31 -3.81 5.19
C SER A 253 -5.44 -5.23 4.64
N ASN A 254 -6.66 -5.70 4.48
CA ASN A 254 -6.98 -7.12 4.27
C ASN A 254 -7.38 -7.50 2.84
N ALA A 255 -7.39 -6.57 1.93
CA ALA A 255 -7.76 -6.72 0.52
C ALA A 255 -9.23 -7.08 0.22
N THR A 256 -10.05 -7.55 1.19
CA THR A 256 -11.40 -8.05 0.92
C THR A 256 -12.25 -7.03 0.15
N ALA A 257 -12.34 -5.78 0.60
CA ALA A 257 -13.17 -4.78 -0.06
C ALA A 257 -12.74 -4.52 -1.53
N ILE A 258 -11.44 -4.34 -1.79
CA ILE A 258 -10.95 -4.10 -3.16
C ILE A 258 -11.09 -5.35 -4.04
N TRP A 259 -10.91 -6.55 -3.47
CA TRP A 259 -11.09 -7.80 -4.21
C TRP A 259 -12.56 -8.04 -4.57
N ARG A 260 -13.47 -7.79 -3.62
CA ARG A 260 -14.92 -7.89 -3.88
C ARG A 260 -15.38 -6.87 -4.92
N ALA A 261 -14.87 -5.65 -4.88
CA ALA A 261 -15.09 -4.66 -5.94
C ALA A 261 -14.57 -5.16 -7.30
N HIS A 262 -13.40 -5.81 -7.32
CA HIS A 262 -12.87 -6.44 -8.54
C HIS A 262 -13.79 -7.54 -9.07
N ARG A 263 -14.30 -8.40 -8.23
CA ARG A 263 -15.29 -9.42 -8.61
C ARG A 263 -16.61 -8.83 -9.15
N ARG A 264 -16.93 -7.60 -8.77
CA ARG A 264 -18.13 -6.86 -9.24
C ARG A 264 -17.85 -5.94 -10.44
N GLY A 265 -16.69 -6.06 -11.10
CA GLY A 265 -16.38 -5.40 -12.37
C GLY A 265 -15.38 -4.24 -12.31
N ALA A 266 -14.84 -3.92 -11.13
CA ALA A 266 -13.73 -2.97 -11.05
C ALA A 266 -12.43 -3.65 -11.50
N TYR A 267 -11.70 -3.05 -12.45
CA TYR A 267 -10.44 -3.62 -12.91
C TYR A 267 -9.36 -3.50 -11.83
N PHE A 268 -8.49 -4.50 -11.76
CA PHE A 268 -7.34 -4.52 -10.84
C PHE A 268 -6.06 -4.29 -11.63
N ALA A 269 -5.32 -3.23 -11.29
CA ALA A 269 -4.14 -2.83 -12.06
C ALA A 269 -2.83 -3.20 -11.39
N ASN A 270 -1.89 -3.69 -12.17
CA ASN A 270 -0.51 -3.99 -11.80
C ASN A 270 -0.39 -4.78 -10.46
N PRO A 271 -1.15 -5.86 -10.23
CA PRO A 271 -1.18 -6.54 -8.94
C PRO A 271 0.18 -7.08 -8.49
N CYS A 272 1.12 -7.32 -9.40
CA CYS A 272 2.46 -7.79 -9.07
C CYS A 272 3.41 -6.69 -8.56
N PHE A 273 3.01 -5.41 -8.59
CA PHE A 273 3.86 -4.32 -8.10
C PHE A 273 3.75 -4.18 -6.58
N THR A 274 4.68 -4.81 -5.88
CA THR A 274 4.79 -4.79 -4.42
C THR A 274 6.14 -4.25 -4.01
N GLN A 275 6.17 -3.42 -2.96
CA GLN A 275 7.39 -2.86 -2.40
C GLN A 275 7.80 -3.59 -1.14
N ILE A 276 9.08 -3.93 -1.07
CA ILE A 276 9.74 -4.53 0.08
C ILE A 276 10.50 -3.43 0.84
N HIS A 277 10.38 -3.42 2.15
CA HIS A 277 11.09 -2.48 3.01
C HIS A 277 12.33 -3.14 3.63
N PRO A 278 13.54 -2.56 3.49
CA PRO A 278 14.77 -3.25 3.88
C PRO A 278 15.04 -3.27 5.39
N THR A 279 14.35 -2.45 6.19
CA THR A 279 14.67 -2.24 7.62
C THR A 279 13.54 -2.68 8.55
N CYS A 280 13.11 -3.93 8.46
CA CYS A 280 12.13 -4.48 9.40
C CYS A 280 12.82 -5.35 10.43
N ILE A 281 12.27 -5.45 11.65
CA ILE A 281 12.74 -6.39 12.65
C ILE A 281 12.46 -7.81 12.13
N PRO A 282 13.48 -8.70 12.08
CA PRO A 282 13.31 -10.05 11.56
C PRO A 282 12.26 -10.87 12.33
N ARG A 283 11.74 -11.91 11.70
CA ARG A 283 10.86 -12.89 12.37
C ARG A 283 11.56 -13.49 13.59
N THR A 284 10.86 -13.53 14.73
CA THR A 284 11.37 -14.05 15.99
C THR A 284 10.73 -15.35 16.45
N GLY A 285 9.63 -15.78 15.83
CA GLY A 285 8.93 -17.01 16.21
C GLY A 285 7.77 -17.39 15.28
N ASP A 286 7.23 -18.59 15.49
CA ASP A 286 6.23 -19.19 14.61
C ASP A 286 4.82 -18.60 14.75
N HIS A 287 4.55 -17.90 15.84
CA HIS A 287 3.24 -17.30 16.12
C HIS A 287 3.17 -15.81 15.77
N GLN A 288 4.23 -15.27 15.18
CA GLN A 288 4.24 -13.87 14.76
C GLN A 288 3.34 -13.67 13.54
N SER A 289 2.44 -12.69 13.61
CA SER A 289 1.47 -12.39 12.56
C SER A 289 1.77 -11.11 11.78
N LYS A 290 2.80 -10.35 12.20
CA LYS A 290 3.17 -9.07 11.63
C LYS A 290 4.66 -8.79 11.87
N LEU A 291 5.30 -8.13 10.91
CA LEU A 291 6.68 -7.64 11.06
C LEU A 291 6.67 -6.16 11.46
N THR A 292 7.56 -5.78 12.37
CA THR A 292 7.67 -4.39 12.81
C THR A 292 8.62 -3.63 11.89
N LEU A 293 8.09 -2.57 11.29
CA LEU A 293 8.86 -1.62 10.50
C LEU A 293 9.78 -0.78 11.39
N MET A 294 11.04 -0.67 11.01
CA MET A 294 11.97 0.34 11.54
C MET A 294 12.16 1.44 10.49
N SER A 295 12.22 2.69 10.93
CA SER A 295 12.36 3.83 10.02
C SER A 295 13.59 3.70 9.14
N GLU A 296 13.42 3.89 7.84
CA GLU A 296 14.52 3.90 6.88
C GLU A 296 15.55 5.01 7.17
N SER A 297 15.17 6.07 7.90
CA SER A 297 16.09 7.13 8.31
C SER A 297 17.25 6.64 9.18
N LEU A 298 17.14 5.46 9.78
CA LEU A 298 18.24 4.80 10.50
C LEU A 298 19.45 4.53 9.58
N ARG A 299 19.22 4.33 8.27
CA ARG A 299 20.27 4.11 7.28
C ARG A 299 21.10 5.37 6.97
N ASN A 300 20.64 6.56 7.40
CA ASN A 300 21.38 7.81 7.20
C ASN A 300 22.67 7.88 8.02
N ASP A 301 22.68 7.27 9.19
CA ASP A 301 23.81 7.29 10.11
C ASP A 301 24.27 5.86 10.52
N GLY A 302 23.40 4.86 10.36
CA GLY A 302 23.75 3.45 10.61
C GLY A 302 24.38 2.78 9.40
N ARG A 303 25.36 1.89 9.63
CA ARG A 303 26.05 1.10 8.60
C ARG A 303 25.53 -0.33 8.57
N ILE A 304 25.29 -0.85 7.36
CA ILE A 304 24.74 -2.20 7.17
C ILE A 304 25.87 -3.17 6.83
N TRP A 305 25.95 -4.29 7.54
CA TRP A 305 26.97 -5.31 7.31
C TRP A 305 26.51 -6.73 7.68
N VAL A 306 27.25 -7.72 7.19
CA VAL A 306 27.17 -9.13 7.58
C VAL A 306 28.58 -9.66 7.84
N PRO A 307 28.76 -10.78 8.56
CA PRO A 307 30.05 -11.47 8.62
C PRO A 307 30.51 -11.88 7.21
N LYS A 308 31.84 -11.83 6.96
CA LYS A 308 32.40 -12.38 5.72
C LYS A 308 32.29 -13.91 5.66
N ALA A 309 32.40 -14.56 6.81
CA ALA A 309 32.31 -16.01 6.91
C ALA A 309 30.84 -16.47 6.89
N LYS A 310 30.56 -17.56 6.16
CA LYS A 310 29.24 -18.21 6.18
C LYS A 310 29.04 -18.93 7.52
N GLY A 311 27.80 -18.85 8.05
CA GLY A 311 27.42 -19.52 9.29
C GLY A 311 28.11 -18.99 10.54
N ASP A 312 28.63 -17.76 10.52
CA ASP A 312 29.21 -17.12 11.70
C ASP A 312 28.11 -16.76 12.69
N THR A 313 28.16 -17.37 13.87
CA THR A 313 27.18 -17.19 14.96
C THR A 313 27.74 -16.41 16.14
N ARG A 314 28.94 -15.84 16.02
CA ARG A 314 29.54 -15.01 17.07
C ARG A 314 28.68 -13.80 17.37
N PRO A 315 28.65 -13.31 18.62
CA PRO A 315 28.08 -12.02 18.95
C PRO A 315 28.69 -10.90 18.08
N PRO A 316 27.89 -9.92 17.61
CA PRO A 316 28.37 -8.91 16.65
C PRO A 316 29.59 -8.12 17.14
N ASN A 317 29.70 -7.90 18.46
CA ASN A 317 30.83 -7.17 19.06
C ASN A 317 32.12 -7.99 19.12
N GLU A 318 32.06 -9.31 18.90
CA GLU A 318 33.22 -10.20 18.86
C GLU A 318 33.75 -10.40 17.41
N ILE A 319 33.03 -9.88 16.41
CA ILE A 319 33.43 -9.96 15.01
C ILE A 319 34.28 -8.72 14.68
N PRO A 320 35.59 -8.89 14.39
CA PRO A 320 36.49 -7.79 14.06
C PRO A 320 36.07 -7.03 12.81
N GLU A 321 36.46 -5.76 12.69
CA GLU A 321 36.12 -4.89 11.56
C GLU A 321 36.55 -5.47 10.20
N ASP A 322 37.71 -6.10 10.15
CA ASP A 322 38.25 -6.72 8.94
C ASP A 322 37.54 -8.02 8.54
N GLU A 323 36.72 -8.60 9.41
CA GLU A 323 35.86 -9.76 9.13
C GLU A 323 34.41 -9.36 8.80
N ARG A 324 34.08 -8.06 8.79
CA ARG A 324 32.78 -7.52 8.39
C ARG A 324 32.73 -7.20 6.91
N ASP A 325 31.62 -7.51 6.25
CA ASP A 325 31.32 -7.10 4.87
C ASP A 325 30.24 -6.03 4.86
N TYR A 326 30.61 -4.79 4.62
CA TYR A 326 29.72 -3.66 4.36
C TYR A 326 29.24 -3.72 2.92
N TYR A 327 28.47 -4.73 2.59
CA TYR A 327 28.17 -5.15 1.22
C TYR A 327 27.50 -4.06 0.38
N LEU A 328 26.63 -3.19 0.95
CA LEU A 328 26.04 -2.08 0.19
C LEU A 328 27.07 -1.02 -0.18
N GLU A 329 27.97 -0.68 0.73
CA GLU A 329 29.06 0.28 0.47
C GLU A 329 30.05 -0.27 -0.57
N ARG A 330 30.26 -1.60 -0.56
CA ARG A 330 31.16 -2.27 -1.51
C ARG A 330 30.56 -2.37 -2.92
N ILE A 331 29.27 -2.72 -3.03
CA ILE A 331 28.60 -2.92 -4.31
C ILE A 331 28.19 -1.58 -4.93
N TYR A 332 27.77 -0.62 -4.12
CA TYR A 332 27.21 0.67 -4.54
C TYR A 332 27.97 1.84 -3.88
N PRO A 333 29.24 2.11 -4.24
CA PRO A 333 30.06 3.10 -3.54
C PRO A 333 29.49 4.52 -3.52
N SER A 334 28.75 4.90 -4.57
CA SER A 334 28.16 6.24 -4.72
C SER A 334 26.99 6.51 -3.78
N PHE A 335 26.24 5.49 -3.39
CA PHE A 335 25.05 5.59 -2.55
C PHE A 335 25.22 4.90 -1.20
N GLY A 336 26.02 3.86 -1.11
CA GLY A 336 26.27 3.08 0.09
C GLY A 336 24.97 2.57 0.71
N ASN A 337 24.78 2.86 2.00
CA ASN A 337 23.59 2.45 2.75
C ASN A 337 22.30 3.16 2.30
N LEU A 338 22.36 4.18 1.44
CA LEU A 338 21.24 4.97 0.97
C LEU A 338 20.70 4.56 -0.40
N VAL A 339 21.13 3.43 -0.94
CA VAL A 339 20.54 2.86 -2.18
C VAL A 339 19.01 2.67 -2.03
N PRO A 340 18.25 2.71 -3.13
CA PRO A 340 16.79 2.47 -3.11
C PRO A 340 16.39 1.18 -2.40
N ARG A 341 15.14 1.14 -1.95
CA ARG A 341 14.58 0.04 -1.13
C ARG A 341 14.66 -1.31 -1.81
N ASP A 342 14.31 -1.36 -3.09
CA ASP A 342 14.34 -2.58 -3.91
C ASP A 342 15.75 -3.17 -3.98
N ILE A 343 16.75 -2.33 -4.20
CA ILE A 343 18.17 -2.72 -4.24
C ILE A 343 18.66 -3.19 -2.87
N ALA A 344 18.43 -2.39 -1.83
CA ALA A 344 18.84 -2.75 -0.46
C ALA A 344 18.21 -4.06 0.01
N SER A 345 16.94 -4.29 -0.33
CA SER A 345 16.20 -5.49 0.05
C SER A 345 16.74 -6.74 -0.67
N ARG A 346 16.97 -6.66 -1.99
CA ARG A 346 17.58 -7.77 -2.75
C ARG A 346 18.97 -8.10 -2.26
N ALA A 347 19.80 -7.07 -2.04
CA ALA A 347 21.16 -7.28 -1.53
C ALA A 347 21.17 -7.94 -0.14
N ALA A 348 20.28 -7.54 0.75
CA ALA A 348 20.14 -8.17 2.07
C ALA A 348 19.69 -9.64 1.97
N LYS A 349 18.72 -9.93 1.11
CA LYS A 349 18.29 -11.33 0.86
C LYS A 349 19.44 -12.16 0.30
N ASN A 350 20.14 -11.66 -0.71
CA ASN A 350 21.25 -12.38 -1.36
C ASN A 350 22.34 -12.79 -0.36
N VAL A 351 22.77 -11.89 0.52
CA VAL A 351 23.80 -12.22 1.52
C VAL A 351 23.28 -13.23 2.56
N CYS A 352 21.99 -13.21 2.88
CA CYS A 352 21.37 -14.22 3.74
C CYS A 352 21.29 -15.59 3.05
N ASP A 353 20.89 -15.63 1.78
CA ASP A 353 20.81 -16.86 0.97
C ASP A 353 22.20 -17.47 0.73
N GLU A 354 23.25 -16.65 0.67
CA GLU A 354 24.64 -17.11 0.65
C GLU A 354 25.09 -17.78 1.97
N GLY A 355 24.25 -17.75 3.01
CA GLY A 355 24.56 -18.31 4.33
C GLY A 355 25.36 -17.36 5.24
N ARG A 356 25.38 -16.05 4.94
CA ARG A 356 26.02 -15.01 5.77
C ARG A 356 25.04 -14.21 6.63
N GLY A 357 23.75 -14.57 6.55
CA GLY A 357 22.71 -13.95 7.38
C GLY A 357 22.92 -14.21 8.88
N VAL A 358 22.44 -13.29 9.69
CA VAL A 358 22.60 -13.29 11.15
C VAL A 358 21.27 -13.50 11.88
N GLY A 359 21.35 -13.83 13.15
CA GLY A 359 20.20 -14.08 14.01
C GLY A 359 19.57 -15.45 13.81
N PRO A 360 18.45 -15.75 14.52
CA PRO A 360 17.76 -17.03 14.39
C PRO A 360 17.32 -17.29 12.94
N GLY A 361 17.69 -18.45 12.40
CA GLY A 361 17.38 -18.83 11.02
C GLY A 361 18.21 -18.13 9.95
N GLY A 362 19.20 -17.29 10.30
CA GLY A 362 20.05 -16.61 9.32
C GLY A 362 19.34 -15.58 8.44
N GLN A 363 18.16 -15.15 8.84
CA GLN A 363 17.36 -14.17 8.10
C GLN A 363 17.47 -12.78 8.75
N GLY A 364 18.67 -12.21 8.72
CA GLY A 364 18.94 -10.87 9.23
C GLY A 364 20.28 -10.34 8.75
N VAL A 365 20.41 -9.03 8.75
CA VAL A 365 21.67 -8.31 8.55
C VAL A 365 21.82 -7.30 9.69
N TYR A 366 23.05 -6.89 10.01
CA TYR A 366 23.29 -5.90 11.07
C TYR A 366 23.13 -4.47 10.52
N LEU A 367 22.50 -3.61 11.34
CA LEU A 367 22.47 -2.14 11.18
C LEU A 367 23.15 -1.54 12.42
N ASP A 368 24.35 -1.02 12.23
CA ASP A 368 25.30 -0.69 13.28
C ASP A 368 25.47 0.83 13.46
N PHE A 369 25.27 1.32 14.67
CA PHE A 369 25.42 2.73 15.02
C PHE A 369 26.73 3.06 15.75
N ALA A 370 27.65 2.11 15.92
CA ALA A 370 28.90 2.34 16.65
C ALA A 370 29.70 3.51 16.05
N ASP A 371 29.80 3.61 14.72
CA ASP A 371 30.47 4.72 14.04
C ASP A 371 29.76 6.06 14.24
N ALA A 372 28.44 6.08 14.15
CA ALA A 372 27.65 7.28 14.38
C ALA A 372 27.80 7.80 15.81
N ILE A 373 27.80 6.88 16.80
CA ILE A 373 27.99 7.21 18.22
C ILE A 373 29.39 7.79 18.45
N ARG A 374 30.45 7.20 17.85
CA ARG A 374 31.82 7.72 17.93
C ARG A 374 31.94 9.13 17.32
N ARG A 375 31.34 9.34 16.14
CA ARG A 375 31.42 10.58 15.37
C ARG A 375 30.61 11.72 15.94
N MET A 376 29.38 11.46 16.38
CA MET A 376 28.43 12.50 16.79
C MET A 376 28.22 12.58 18.31
N GLY A 377 28.59 11.55 19.04
CA GLY A 377 28.26 11.37 20.45
C GLY A 377 26.87 10.76 20.68
N ARG A 378 26.74 9.97 21.77
CA ARG A 378 25.51 9.27 22.15
C ARG A 378 24.30 10.21 22.22
N LYS A 379 24.47 11.38 22.85
CA LYS A 379 23.37 12.36 23.04
C LYS A 379 22.75 12.79 21.72
N LYS A 380 23.55 13.07 20.70
CA LYS A 380 23.05 13.49 19.40
C LYS A 380 22.37 12.36 18.64
N VAL A 381 22.84 11.12 18.78
CA VAL A 381 22.15 9.94 18.24
C VAL A 381 20.82 9.73 18.95
N GLU A 382 20.76 9.91 20.27
CA GLU A 382 19.52 9.84 21.06
C GLU A 382 18.51 10.91 20.64
N GLU A 383 18.93 12.15 20.42
CA GLU A 383 18.08 13.24 19.92
C GLU A 383 17.47 12.91 18.56
N LYS A 384 18.20 12.18 17.70
CA LYS A 384 17.73 11.80 16.36
C LYS A 384 16.87 10.53 16.33
N TYR A 385 17.25 9.51 17.09
CA TYR A 385 16.77 8.14 16.93
C TYR A 385 16.30 7.48 18.23
N GLY A 386 16.37 8.17 19.39
CA GLY A 386 16.15 7.57 20.69
C GLY A 386 14.85 6.80 20.82
N ASN A 387 13.74 7.37 20.37
CA ASN A 387 12.43 6.68 20.39
C ASN A 387 12.35 5.46 19.45
N LEU A 388 13.14 5.42 18.36
CA LEU A 388 13.25 4.24 17.52
C LEU A 388 14.09 3.14 18.20
N PHE A 389 15.15 3.55 18.88
CA PHE A 389 15.99 2.62 19.68
C PHE A 389 15.21 2.03 20.85
N ASP A 390 14.47 2.86 21.60
CA ASP A 390 13.58 2.40 22.67
C ASP A 390 12.54 1.41 22.17
N MET A 391 11.96 1.66 20.99
CA MET A 391 10.99 0.74 20.38
C MET A 391 11.65 -0.59 20.01
N TYR A 392 12.84 -0.56 19.41
CA TYR A 392 13.59 -1.76 19.06
C TYR A 392 13.94 -2.57 20.30
N GLU A 393 14.49 -1.93 21.35
CA GLU A 393 14.87 -2.58 22.60
C GLU A 393 13.66 -3.21 23.31
N ARG A 394 12.51 -2.54 23.32
CA ARG A 394 11.28 -3.12 23.92
C ARG A 394 10.79 -4.36 23.19
N ILE A 395 11.04 -4.48 21.89
CA ILE A 395 10.61 -5.63 21.07
C ILE A 395 11.62 -6.77 21.14
N THR A 396 12.92 -6.46 21.12
CA THR A 396 13.99 -7.44 20.94
C THR A 396 14.78 -7.73 22.21
N ALA A 397 14.67 -6.87 23.23
CA ALA A 397 15.53 -6.82 24.43
C ALA A 397 17.01 -6.55 24.11
N GLU A 398 17.33 -6.01 22.94
CA GLU A 398 18.68 -5.63 22.51
C GLU A 398 18.81 -4.10 22.48
N ASN A 399 19.87 -3.57 23.13
CA ASN A 399 20.11 -2.12 23.19
C ASN A 399 20.93 -1.64 21.98
N PRO A 400 20.35 -0.84 21.05
CA PRO A 400 21.06 -0.38 19.86
C PRO A 400 22.24 0.54 20.10
N TYR A 401 22.40 1.08 21.31
CA TYR A 401 23.60 1.83 21.70
C TYR A 401 24.80 0.94 22.01
N GLU A 402 24.58 -0.35 22.22
CA GLU A 402 25.60 -1.30 22.69
C GLU A 402 25.88 -2.41 21.67
N VAL A 403 24.84 -2.84 20.94
CA VAL A 403 24.92 -3.89 19.92
C VAL A 403 24.21 -3.45 18.63
N PRO A 404 24.66 -3.89 17.46
CA PRO A 404 23.97 -3.62 16.20
C PRO A 404 22.54 -4.17 16.20
N MET A 405 21.61 -3.41 15.60
CA MET A 405 20.25 -3.88 15.35
C MET A 405 20.27 -4.98 14.29
N ARG A 406 19.36 -5.94 14.41
CA ARG A 406 19.09 -6.91 13.33
C ARG A 406 17.90 -6.42 12.50
N ILE A 407 18.08 -6.38 11.19
CA ILE A 407 17.04 -5.99 10.24
C ILE A 407 16.95 -7.01 9.10
N TYR A 408 15.76 -7.14 8.51
CA TYR A 408 15.51 -7.98 7.33
C TYR A 408 14.41 -7.37 6.45
N PRO A 409 14.42 -7.62 5.14
CA PRO A 409 13.38 -7.13 4.25
C PRO A 409 11.99 -7.73 4.55
N ALA A 410 10.95 -6.91 4.38
CA ALA A 410 9.57 -7.36 4.50
C ALA A 410 8.65 -6.62 3.53
N VAL A 411 7.57 -7.28 3.09
CA VAL A 411 6.51 -6.66 2.29
C VAL A 411 5.93 -5.48 3.07
N HIS A 412 5.83 -4.32 2.42
CA HIS A 412 5.50 -3.08 3.09
C HIS A 412 4.40 -2.27 2.40
N TYR A 413 4.42 -2.15 1.08
CA TYR A 413 3.50 -1.32 0.31
C TYR A 413 3.13 -2.01 -1.01
N THR A 414 1.90 -1.79 -1.46
CA THR A 414 1.45 -2.28 -2.76
C THR A 414 1.19 -1.10 -3.70
N MET A 415 1.91 -1.07 -4.83
CA MET A 415 1.71 -0.04 -5.85
C MET A 415 0.61 -0.44 -6.84
N GLY A 416 0.29 -1.73 -6.94
CA GLY A 416 -0.92 -2.20 -7.58
C GLY A 416 -2.16 -1.90 -6.75
N GLY A 417 -3.33 -2.09 -7.33
CA GLY A 417 -4.62 -1.83 -6.70
C GLY A 417 -5.73 -1.69 -7.73
N LEU A 418 -6.89 -1.21 -7.35
CA LEU A 418 -7.95 -0.94 -8.31
C LEU A 418 -7.49 0.09 -9.34
N TRP A 419 -7.78 -0.19 -10.60
CA TRP A 419 -7.58 0.80 -11.66
C TRP A 419 -8.51 1.99 -11.43
N VAL A 420 -7.98 3.21 -11.56
CA VAL A 420 -8.74 4.45 -11.48
C VAL A 420 -8.35 5.40 -12.62
N ASP A 421 -9.30 6.19 -13.07
CA ASP A 421 -9.06 7.29 -13.99
C ASP A 421 -8.43 8.51 -13.28
N TYR A 422 -8.31 9.63 -13.98
CA TYR A 422 -7.78 10.87 -13.41
C TYR A 422 -8.63 11.41 -12.25
N ASP A 423 -9.92 11.07 -12.22
CA ASP A 423 -10.88 11.49 -11.20
C ASP A 423 -10.90 10.55 -9.97
N LEU A 424 -10.04 9.53 -9.92
CA LEU A 424 -10.01 8.47 -8.91
C LEU A 424 -11.24 7.54 -8.96
N GLN A 425 -11.99 7.55 -10.08
CA GLN A 425 -13.12 6.64 -10.30
C GLN A 425 -12.62 5.35 -10.95
N THR A 426 -13.12 4.22 -10.48
CA THR A 426 -12.84 2.91 -11.08
C THR A 426 -13.62 2.70 -12.39
N THR A 427 -13.46 1.52 -13.00
CA THR A 427 -14.29 1.13 -14.17
C THR A 427 -15.77 0.93 -13.82
N VAL A 428 -16.11 0.84 -12.54
CA VAL A 428 -17.51 0.84 -12.08
C VAL A 428 -17.92 2.26 -11.69
N PRO A 429 -18.82 2.91 -12.46
CA PRO A 429 -19.27 4.26 -12.15
C PRO A 429 -19.82 4.38 -10.73
N GLY A 430 -19.47 5.46 -10.03
CA GLY A 430 -19.86 5.68 -8.65
C GLY A 430 -18.98 4.97 -7.62
N LEU A 431 -18.02 4.16 -8.06
CA LEU A 431 -17.00 3.57 -7.20
C LEU A 431 -15.68 4.32 -7.37
N PHE A 432 -15.14 4.83 -6.27
CA PHE A 432 -13.86 5.52 -6.19
C PHE A 432 -12.89 4.72 -5.32
N ALA A 433 -11.60 4.75 -5.66
CA ALA A 433 -10.56 4.16 -4.83
C ALA A 433 -9.45 5.18 -4.58
N ILE A 434 -9.06 5.39 -3.32
CA ILE A 434 -8.13 6.42 -2.89
C ILE A 434 -7.01 5.86 -2.00
N GLY A 435 -5.86 6.54 -2.01
CA GLY A 435 -4.67 6.09 -1.30
C GLY A 435 -4.15 4.75 -1.85
N GLU A 436 -3.62 3.91 -0.99
CA GLU A 436 -3.01 2.62 -1.36
C GLU A 436 -4.01 1.57 -1.92
N ALA A 437 -5.31 1.86 -1.91
CA ALA A 437 -6.31 0.99 -2.54
C ALA A 437 -6.33 1.10 -4.09
N ASN A 438 -5.73 2.14 -4.65
CA ASN A 438 -5.58 2.34 -6.09
C ASN A 438 -4.12 2.22 -6.56
N PHE A 439 -3.89 2.16 -7.87
CA PHE A 439 -2.57 1.91 -8.49
C PHE A 439 -1.82 3.16 -8.97
N SER A 440 -2.41 4.36 -8.95
CA SER A 440 -2.13 5.39 -9.97
C SER A 440 -0.83 6.19 -9.88
N ASP A 441 -0.20 6.35 -8.70
CA ASP A 441 0.77 7.44 -8.55
C ASP A 441 2.23 7.01 -8.37
N HIS A 442 2.50 5.73 -8.17
CA HIS A 442 3.84 5.29 -7.76
C HIS A 442 4.56 4.37 -8.76
N GLY A 443 3.89 3.96 -9.84
CA GLY A 443 4.49 3.04 -10.81
C GLY A 443 4.92 1.71 -10.18
N ALA A 444 6.09 1.22 -10.54
CA ALA A 444 6.59 -0.07 -10.07
C ALA A 444 7.36 -0.01 -8.74
N ASN A 445 7.68 1.20 -8.25
CA ASN A 445 8.35 1.38 -6.96
C ASN A 445 8.05 2.77 -6.38
N ARG A 446 7.63 2.83 -5.13
CA ARG A 446 7.27 4.05 -4.44
C ARG A 446 8.49 4.71 -3.79
N LEU A 447 8.66 6.01 -3.98
CA LEU A 447 9.63 6.80 -3.20
C LEU A 447 9.29 6.77 -1.72
N GLY A 448 10.31 6.72 -0.87
CA GLY A 448 10.15 6.87 0.56
C GLY A 448 9.39 8.15 0.91
N ALA A 449 8.56 8.12 1.95
CA ALA A 449 7.74 9.24 2.43
C ALA A 449 6.62 9.74 1.47
N SER A 450 6.27 9.00 0.41
CA SER A 450 5.22 9.41 -0.56
C SER A 450 3.85 8.77 -0.32
N ALA A 451 3.74 7.66 0.44
CA ALA A 451 2.46 7.01 0.70
C ALA A 451 1.47 7.90 1.45
N LEU A 452 1.94 8.56 2.52
CA LEU A 452 1.12 9.47 3.31
C LEU A 452 0.69 10.69 2.50
N MET A 453 1.59 11.17 1.60
CA MET A 453 1.32 12.27 0.68
C MET A 453 0.16 11.92 -0.26
N GLN A 454 0.17 10.74 -0.89
CA GLN A 454 -0.92 10.30 -1.76
C GLN A 454 -2.25 10.19 -1.00
N GLY A 455 -2.28 9.54 0.15
CA GLY A 455 -3.52 9.40 0.92
C GLY A 455 -4.17 10.73 1.28
N LEU A 456 -3.38 11.73 1.67
CA LEU A 456 -3.88 13.07 2.00
C LEU A 456 -4.22 13.91 0.75
N ALA A 457 -3.45 13.74 -0.35
CA ALA A 457 -3.79 14.38 -1.63
C ALA A 457 -5.16 13.91 -2.14
N ASP A 458 -5.34 12.61 -2.18
CA ASP A 458 -6.58 12.01 -2.66
C ASP A 458 -7.77 12.42 -1.77
N GLY A 459 -7.62 12.29 -0.45
CA GLY A 459 -8.72 12.51 0.49
C GLY A 459 -9.09 13.97 0.70
N TYR A 460 -8.13 14.88 0.84
CA TYR A 460 -8.40 16.29 1.08
C TYR A 460 -8.67 17.11 -0.17
N PHE A 461 -8.01 16.79 -1.30
CA PHE A 461 -7.95 17.71 -2.44
C PHE A 461 -8.55 17.15 -3.72
N VAL A 462 -8.28 15.90 -4.07
CA VAL A 462 -8.72 15.33 -5.36
C VAL A 462 -10.15 14.83 -5.30
N LEU A 463 -10.41 13.83 -4.46
CA LEU A 463 -11.73 13.19 -4.37
C LEU A 463 -12.87 14.20 -4.09
N PRO A 464 -12.75 15.16 -3.17
CA PRO A 464 -13.83 16.12 -2.91
C PRO A 464 -14.23 16.95 -4.12
N SER A 465 -13.31 17.17 -5.07
CA SER A 465 -13.61 17.85 -6.34
C SER A 465 -14.25 16.91 -7.35
N THR A 466 -13.69 15.72 -7.53
CA THR A 466 -14.10 14.78 -8.57
C THR A 466 -15.43 14.08 -8.26
N ILE A 467 -15.70 13.78 -7.01
CA ILE A 467 -16.99 13.22 -6.57
C ILE A 467 -18.14 14.24 -6.73
N ASN A 468 -17.85 15.53 -6.50
CA ASN A 468 -18.81 16.60 -6.76
C ASN A 468 -19.23 16.64 -8.23
N ASP A 469 -18.25 16.53 -9.15
CA ASP A 469 -18.52 16.48 -10.59
C ASP A 469 -19.36 15.25 -10.95
N TYR A 470 -19.02 14.08 -10.42
CA TYR A 470 -19.79 12.85 -10.63
C TYR A 470 -21.25 13.03 -10.18
N LEU A 471 -21.47 13.42 -8.93
CA LEU A 471 -22.82 13.57 -8.37
C LEU A 471 -23.63 14.67 -9.07
N ALA A 472 -22.99 15.73 -9.56
CA ALA A 472 -23.66 16.77 -10.31
C ALA A 472 -24.07 16.34 -11.73
N ARG A 473 -23.41 15.33 -12.30
CA ARG A 473 -23.71 14.79 -13.65
C ARG A 473 -24.70 13.63 -13.63
N VAL A 474 -24.95 13.05 -12.46
CA VAL A 474 -25.86 11.90 -12.29
C VAL A 474 -27.02 12.31 -11.36
N PRO A 475 -27.93 13.19 -11.80
CA PRO A 475 -29.05 13.60 -10.95
C PRO A 475 -30.14 12.52 -10.88
N GLY A 476 -30.76 12.40 -9.74
CA GLY A 476 -32.04 11.71 -9.59
C GLY A 476 -32.01 10.20 -9.77
N LEU A 477 -30.95 9.54 -9.33
CA LEU A 477 -30.95 8.07 -9.24
C LEU A 477 -32.09 7.61 -8.34
N PRO A 478 -32.88 6.59 -8.74
CA PRO A 478 -33.94 6.06 -7.90
C PRO A 478 -33.35 5.48 -6.61
N PRO A 479 -34.07 5.54 -5.49
CA PRO A 479 -33.66 4.87 -4.25
C PRO A 479 -33.46 3.36 -4.49
N VAL A 480 -32.41 2.80 -3.90
CA VAL A 480 -32.21 1.35 -3.84
C VAL A 480 -32.72 0.84 -2.51
N THR A 481 -33.39 -0.30 -2.52
CA THR A 481 -33.92 -0.96 -1.30
C THR A 481 -33.44 -2.40 -1.24
N ASP A 482 -33.59 -3.04 -0.08
CA ASP A 482 -33.21 -4.44 0.13
C ASP A 482 -33.98 -5.41 -0.80
N GLU A 483 -35.13 -5.01 -1.32
CA GLU A 483 -35.92 -5.82 -2.25
C GLU A 483 -35.35 -5.87 -3.67
N HIS A 484 -34.34 -5.04 -3.98
CA HIS A 484 -33.75 -5.01 -5.30
C HIS A 484 -32.98 -6.32 -5.59
N PRO A 485 -33.19 -6.99 -6.76
CA PRO A 485 -32.55 -8.29 -7.04
C PRO A 485 -31.03 -8.30 -6.90
N ALA A 486 -30.33 -7.25 -7.33
CA ALA A 486 -28.87 -7.15 -7.19
C ALA A 486 -28.43 -7.03 -5.71
N VAL A 487 -29.26 -6.45 -4.85
CA VAL A 487 -28.99 -6.39 -3.40
C VAL A 487 -29.15 -7.78 -2.80
N ALA A 488 -30.29 -8.43 -3.10
CA ALA A 488 -30.56 -9.78 -2.62
C ALA A 488 -29.47 -10.78 -3.06
N GLU A 489 -28.95 -10.67 -4.29
CA GLU A 489 -27.84 -11.46 -4.79
C GLU A 489 -26.56 -11.21 -3.97
N ALA A 490 -26.16 -9.96 -3.76
CA ALA A 490 -24.95 -9.63 -3.02
C ALA A 490 -24.99 -10.09 -1.56
N VAL A 491 -26.17 -9.99 -0.91
CA VAL A 491 -26.39 -10.51 0.44
C VAL A 491 -26.29 -12.04 0.44
N ALA A 492 -27.00 -12.71 -0.47
CA ALA A 492 -26.98 -14.17 -0.57
C ALA A 492 -25.57 -14.72 -0.83
N ASP A 493 -24.81 -14.13 -1.75
CA ASP A 493 -23.40 -14.50 -2.02
C ASP A 493 -22.54 -14.37 -0.76
N THR A 494 -22.78 -13.35 0.04
CA THR A 494 -22.04 -13.10 1.29
C THR A 494 -22.41 -14.12 2.36
N GLU A 495 -23.72 -14.31 2.62
CA GLU A 495 -24.20 -15.25 3.63
C GLU A 495 -23.84 -16.71 3.29
N ASP A 496 -24.00 -17.10 2.03
CA ASP A 496 -23.64 -18.44 1.57
C ASP A 496 -22.14 -18.73 1.75
N ARG A 497 -21.27 -17.77 1.43
CA ARG A 497 -19.84 -17.91 1.64
C ARG A 497 -19.49 -18.09 3.12
N LEU A 498 -20.06 -17.28 4.01
CA LEU A 498 -19.80 -17.40 5.45
C LEU A 498 -20.37 -18.71 6.01
N ARG A 499 -21.58 -19.12 5.58
CA ARG A 499 -22.20 -20.39 5.93
C ARG A 499 -21.37 -21.59 5.49
N LEU A 500 -20.86 -21.56 4.27
CA LEU A 500 -19.98 -22.61 3.74
C LEU A 500 -18.69 -22.72 4.57
N LEU A 501 -18.04 -21.60 4.92
CA LEU A 501 -16.83 -21.60 5.76
C LEU A 501 -17.07 -22.23 7.13
N LEU A 502 -18.21 -21.95 7.76
CA LEU A 502 -18.59 -22.53 9.05
C LEU A 502 -18.98 -24.00 8.96
N ALA A 503 -19.46 -24.46 7.79
CA ALA A 503 -19.91 -25.83 7.58
C ALA A 503 -18.78 -26.83 7.30
N VAL A 504 -17.56 -26.35 6.95
CA VAL A 504 -16.43 -27.26 6.69
C VAL A 504 -15.98 -27.89 8.00
N ASP A 505 -16.09 -29.22 8.07
CA ASP A 505 -15.56 -30.00 9.20
C ASP A 505 -14.11 -30.45 8.94
N GLY A 506 -13.24 -29.47 8.91
CA GLY A 506 -11.81 -29.67 8.64
C GLY A 506 -10.97 -29.84 9.90
N ASP A 507 -9.67 -29.93 9.69
CA ASP A 507 -8.64 -30.17 10.72
C ASP A 507 -7.52 -29.11 10.73
N ARG A 508 -7.56 -28.14 9.79
CA ARG A 508 -6.54 -27.10 9.67
C ARG A 508 -7.09 -25.70 9.98
N THR A 509 -6.34 -24.91 10.75
CA THR A 509 -6.72 -23.53 11.05
C THR A 509 -6.58 -22.61 9.84
N PRO A 510 -7.39 -21.53 9.74
CA PRO A 510 -7.18 -20.50 8.71
C PRO A 510 -5.73 -19.98 8.68
N ASP A 511 -5.12 -19.74 9.82
CA ASP A 511 -3.74 -19.24 9.90
C ASP A 511 -2.72 -20.20 9.25
N SER A 512 -2.95 -21.53 9.29
CA SER A 512 -2.07 -22.50 8.65
C SER A 512 -2.08 -22.41 7.13
N PHE A 513 -3.26 -22.15 6.56
CA PHE A 513 -3.40 -21.92 5.11
C PHE A 513 -2.82 -20.56 4.69
N HIS A 514 -3.04 -19.53 5.49
CA HIS A 514 -2.49 -18.20 5.21
C HIS A 514 -0.96 -18.22 5.25
N ARG A 515 -0.37 -18.97 6.20
CA ARG A 515 1.08 -19.13 6.28
C ARG A 515 1.63 -19.85 5.04
N GLU A 516 1.02 -20.95 4.66
CA GLU A 516 1.42 -21.72 3.48
C GLU A 516 1.36 -20.87 2.21
N LEU A 517 0.26 -20.14 2.00
CA LEU A 517 0.12 -19.21 0.87
C LEU A 517 1.18 -18.10 0.93
N GLY A 518 1.37 -17.50 2.09
CA GLY A 518 2.32 -16.40 2.27
C GLY A 518 3.77 -16.80 2.04
N GLU A 519 4.18 -17.99 2.48
CA GLU A 519 5.50 -18.55 2.22
C GLU A 519 5.69 -18.81 0.72
N LEU A 520 4.72 -19.44 0.06
CA LEU A 520 4.73 -19.66 -1.38
C LEU A 520 4.87 -18.33 -2.16
N MET A 521 4.10 -17.33 -1.77
CA MET A 521 4.17 -16.00 -2.40
C MET A 521 5.50 -15.30 -2.15
N TRP A 522 6.08 -15.42 -0.95
CA TRP A 522 7.38 -14.85 -0.63
C TRP A 522 8.50 -15.47 -1.47
N ASP A 523 8.46 -16.78 -1.65
CA ASP A 523 9.49 -17.51 -2.38
C ASP A 523 9.42 -17.28 -3.89
N HIS A 524 8.23 -17.21 -4.46
CA HIS A 524 8.05 -17.18 -5.92
C HIS A 524 7.58 -15.84 -6.50
N CYS A 525 6.90 -15.00 -5.73
CA CYS A 525 6.39 -13.69 -6.15
C CYS A 525 6.89 -12.53 -5.25
N GLY A 526 7.94 -12.75 -4.47
CA GLY A 526 8.58 -11.79 -3.57
C GLY A 526 9.57 -10.86 -4.27
N MET A 527 10.82 -10.80 -3.74
CA MET A 527 11.85 -9.85 -4.19
C MET A 527 12.49 -10.18 -5.52
N ALA A 528 12.70 -11.46 -5.82
CA ALA A 528 13.24 -11.95 -7.07
C ALA A 528 12.33 -13.05 -7.59
N ARG A 529 12.02 -13.01 -8.86
CA ARG A 529 11.02 -13.85 -9.51
C ARG A 529 11.62 -14.47 -10.75
N ASN A 530 11.21 -15.70 -11.04
CA ASN A 530 11.57 -16.36 -12.30
C ASN A 530 10.36 -17.14 -12.84
N GLU A 531 10.40 -17.47 -14.13
CA GLU A 531 9.29 -18.13 -14.81
C GLU A 531 8.91 -19.46 -14.13
N ARG A 532 9.92 -20.27 -13.76
CA ARG A 532 9.69 -21.56 -13.12
C ARG A 532 8.94 -21.41 -11.80
N GLY A 533 9.42 -20.56 -10.89
CA GLY A 533 8.80 -20.35 -9.58
C GLY A 533 7.39 -19.75 -9.68
N LEU A 534 7.15 -18.81 -10.61
CA LEU A 534 5.82 -18.27 -10.84
C LEU A 534 4.84 -19.34 -11.37
N ARG A 535 5.29 -20.24 -12.24
CA ARG A 535 4.48 -21.37 -12.71
C ARG A 535 4.21 -22.38 -11.59
N GLU A 536 5.21 -22.69 -10.76
CA GLU A 536 5.04 -23.54 -9.58
C GLU A 536 4.00 -22.94 -8.60
N ALA A 537 4.03 -21.60 -8.37
CA ALA A 537 3.03 -20.93 -7.55
C ALA A 537 1.63 -21.03 -8.17
N LEU A 538 1.50 -20.75 -9.47
CA LEU A 538 0.22 -20.84 -10.20
C LEU A 538 -0.36 -22.26 -10.22
N ASP A 539 0.47 -23.30 -10.18
CA ASP A 539 0.04 -24.69 -10.07
C ASP A 539 -0.33 -25.05 -8.61
N ARG A 540 0.36 -24.49 -7.60
CA ARG A 540 0.13 -24.84 -6.19
C ARG A 540 -1.06 -24.09 -5.58
N ILE A 541 -1.30 -22.82 -5.90
CA ILE A 541 -2.38 -22.02 -5.30
C ILE A 541 -3.77 -22.64 -5.49
N PRO A 542 -4.17 -23.13 -6.69
CA PRO A 542 -5.45 -23.84 -6.85
C PRO A 542 -5.58 -25.07 -5.96
N GLN A 543 -4.48 -25.81 -5.72
CA GLN A 543 -4.47 -26.98 -4.84
C GLN A 543 -4.67 -26.55 -3.38
N ILE A 544 -4.02 -25.46 -2.93
CA ILE A 544 -4.22 -24.88 -1.59
C ILE A 544 -5.69 -24.45 -1.44
N ARG A 545 -6.29 -23.84 -2.47
CA ARG A 545 -7.71 -23.45 -2.48
C ARG A 545 -8.63 -24.65 -2.35
N GLU A 546 -8.37 -25.74 -3.07
CA GLU A 546 -9.15 -26.97 -2.97
C GLU A 546 -9.00 -27.63 -1.59
N GLU A 547 -7.77 -27.67 -1.06
CA GLU A 547 -7.51 -28.15 0.31
C GLU A 547 -8.20 -27.27 1.36
N PHE A 548 -8.19 -25.96 1.19
CA PHE A 548 -8.84 -25.01 2.09
C PHE A 548 -10.34 -25.31 2.22
N TRP A 549 -11.06 -25.42 1.11
CA TRP A 549 -12.49 -25.69 1.12
C TRP A 549 -12.87 -27.11 1.62
N ARG A 550 -11.91 -28.00 1.74
CA ARG A 550 -12.12 -29.35 2.31
C ARG A 550 -11.69 -29.46 3.77
N ARG A 551 -10.71 -28.68 4.20
CA ARG A 551 -10.01 -28.91 5.47
C ARG A 551 -9.95 -27.71 6.42
N VAL A 552 -10.44 -26.54 6.04
CA VAL A 552 -10.43 -25.41 6.97
C VAL A 552 -11.36 -25.67 8.15
N LYS A 553 -10.90 -25.36 9.35
CA LYS A 553 -11.70 -25.44 10.58
C LYS A 553 -11.95 -24.05 11.13
N VAL A 554 -13.21 -23.64 11.11
CA VAL A 554 -13.66 -22.39 11.68
C VAL A 554 -14.53 -22.70 12.91
N PRO A 555 -13.98 -22.59 14.13
CA PRO A 555 -14.77 -22.80 15.35
C PRO A 555 -15.73 -21.63 15.59
N GLY A 556 -16.76 -21.86 16.39
CA GLY A 556 -17.77 -20.84 16.77
C GLY A 556 -18.90 -20.72 15.76
N SER A 557 -19.61 -19.62 15.81
CA SER A 557 -20.76 -19.31 14.96
C SER A 557 -20.56 -18.04 14.12
N GLY A 558 -21.52 -17.75 13.26
CA GLY A 558 -21.59 -16.48 12.51
C GLY A 558 -22.23 -15.33 13.28
N GLU A 559 -22.89 -15.61 14.40
CA GLU A 559 -23.70 -14.66 15.19
C GLU A 559 -22.95 -14.07 16.39
N GLU A 560 -21.62 -14.07 16.33
CA GLU A 560 -20.75 -13.58 17.40
C GLU A 560 -19.42 -13.07 16.83
N MET A 561 -18.59 -12.47 17.70
CA MET A 561 -17.23 -12.12 17.35
C MET A 561 -16.42 -13.39 17.04
N ASN A 562 -16.12 -13.62 15.77
CA ASN A 562 -15.41 -14.80 15.30
C ASN A 562 -14.22 -14.44 14.41
N GLN A 563 -13.05 -14.25 15.02
CA GLN A 563 -11.81 -13.92 14.29
C GLN A 563 -11.36 -15.04 13.34
N SER A 564 -11.69 -16.30 13.64
CA SER A 564 -11.38 -17.41 12.73
C SER A 564 -12.19 -17.34 11.45
N LEU A 565 -13.46 -16.96 11.55
CA LEU A 565 -14.33 -16.72 10.40
C LEU A 565 -13.84 -15.53 9.56
N GLU A 566 -13.45 -14.42 10.20
CA GLU A 566 -12.87 -13.26 9.52
C GLU A 566 -11.61 -13.66 8.73
N LYS A 567 -10.69 -14.40 9.36
CA LYS A 567 -9.46 -14.88 8.72
C LYS A 567 -9.75 -15.83 7.57
N ALA A 568 -10.66 -16.78 7.76
CA ALA A 568 -11.04 -17.73 6.73
C ALA A 568 -11.65 -17.02 5.51
N ASN A 569 -12.53 -16.05 5.73
CA ASN A 569 -13.13 -15.27 4.65
C ASN A 569 -12.09 -14.49 3.83
N ARG A 570 -11.08 -13.90 4.48
CA ARG A 570 -9.97 -13.21 3.80
C ARG A 570 -9.11 -14.13 2.97
N ILE A 571 -8.86 -15.34 3.45
CA ILE A 571 -8.01 -16.32 2.73
C ILE A 571 -8.66 -16.71 1.42
N VAL A 572 -9.99 -16.77 1.34
CA VAL A 572 -10.69 -16.97 0.07
C VAL A 572 -10.26 -15.90 -0.95
N ASP A 573 -10.26 -14.64 -0.54
CA ASP A 573 -9.88 -13.52 -1.39
C ASP A 573 -8.36 -13.51 -1.69
N TYR A 574 -7.53 -13.84 -0.70
CA TYR A 574 -6.07 -13.91 -0.88
C TYR A 574 -5.65 -14.99 -1.87
N LEU A 575 -6.30 -16.15 -1.88
CA LEU A 575 -6.01 -17.22 -2.82
C LEU A 575 -6.24 -16.78 -4.26
N GLU A 576 -7.34 -16.07 -4.53
CA GLU A 576 -7.63 -15.56 -5.88
C GLU A 576 -6.69 -14.41 -6.27
N LEU A 577 -6.44 -13.47 -5.35
CA LEU A 577 -5.54 -12.34 -5.59
C LEU A 577 -4.09 -12.81 -5.80
N ALA A 578 -3.63 -13.79 -5.05
CA ALA A 578 -2.30 -14.39 -5.21
C ALA A 578 -2.10 -15.00 -6.61
N GLU A 579 -3.11 -15.68 -7.13
CA GLU A 579 -3.08 -16.18 -8.52
C GLU A 579 -2.94 -15.03 -9.52
N LEU A 580 -3.72 -13.95 -9.36
CA LEU A 580 -3.64 -12.79 -10.24
C LEU A 580 -2.27 -12.09 -10.15
N MET A 581 -1.70 -11.98 -8.94
CA MET A 581 -0.35 -11.42 -8.73
C MET A 581 0.72 -12.25 -9.46
N CYS A 582 0.66 -13.57 -9.35
CA CYS A 582 1.60 -14.48 -10.03
C CYS A 582 1.42 -14.45 -11.55
N LEU A 583 0.18 -14.37 -12.03
CA LEU A 583 -0.11 -14.27 -13.47
C LEU A 583 0.40 -12.96 -14.07
N ASP A 584 0.16 -11.84 -13.40
CA ASP A 584 0.66 -10.53 -13.82
C ASP A 584 2.20 -10.49 -13.82
N ALA A 585 2.83 -11.08 -12.81
CA ALA A 585 4.29 -11.21 -12.74
C ALA A 585 4.86 -12.12 -13.82
N LEU A 586 4.15 -13.19 -14.19
CA LEU A 586 4.53 -14.09 -15.28
C LEU A 586 4.39 -13.42 -16.64
N HIS A 587 3.30 -12.67 -16.85
CA HIS A 587 3.03 -11.91 -18.06
C HIS A 587 4.10 -10.84 -18.30
N ARG A 588 4.49 -10.09 -17.25
CA ARG A 588 5.45 -8.99 -17.36
C ARG A 588 6.88 -9.51 -17.33
N THR A 589 7.45 -9.78 -18.51
CA THR A 589 8.79 -10.38 -18.67
C THR A 589 9.93 -9.36 -18.63
N GLU A 590 9.72 -8.18 -18.08
CA GLU A 590 10.73 -7.18 -17.76
C GLU A 590 11.06 -7.15 -16.26
N SER A 591 12.06 -6.36 -15.88
CA SER A 591 12.27 -5.96 -14.49
C SER A 591 12.10 -4.46 -14.33
N CYS A 592 11.25 -4.05 -13.39
CA CYS A 592 11.01 -2.65 -13.06
C CYS A 592 10.66 -2.52 -11.57
N GLY A 593 11.32 -1.62 -10.85
CA GLY A 593 11.08 -1.34 -9.44
C GLY A 593 11.05 -2.58 -8.55
N GLY A 594 9.92 -2.81 -7.89
CA GLY A 594 9.71 -3.99 -7.03
C GLY A 594 9.46 -5.29 -7.79
N HIS A 595 9.15 -5.22 -9.08
CA HIS A 595 9.03 -6.39 -9.96
C HIS A 595 10.38 -6.71 -10.59
N PHE A 596 11.07 -7.69 -10.07
CA PHE A 596 12.39 -8.11 -10.54
C PHE A 596 12.33 -9.55 -11.06
N ARG A 597 12.59 -9.71 -12.37
CA ARG A 597 12.69 -11.00 -13.06
C ARG A 597 14.15 -11.38 -13.22
N GLU A 598 14.54 -12.54 -12.71
CA GLU A 598 15.93 -13.04 -12.81
C GLU A 598 16.39 -13.20 -14.26
N GLU A 599 15.45 -13.40 -15.18
CA GLU A 599 15.72 -13.51 -16.62
C GLU A 599 15.87 -12.14 -17.32
N SER A 600 15.53 -11.03 -16.64
CA SER A 600 15.51 -9.67 -17.20
C SER A 600 16.40 -8.73 -16.40
N GLN A 601 17.70 -8.92 -16.53
CA GLN A 601 18.74 -8.14 -15.88
C GLN A 601 19.69 -7.53 -16.92
N THR A 602 20.29 -6.38 -16.56
CA THR A 602 21.45 -5.85 -17.28
C THR A 602 22.67 -6.74 -17.04
N PRO A 603 23.76 -6.59 -17.84
CA PRO A 603 25.00 -7.31 -17.58
C PRO A 603 25.57 -7.11 -16.16
N ASP A 604 25.26 -5.96 -15.54
CA ASP A 604 25.70 -5.61 -14.19
C ASP A 604 24.75 -6.13 -13.09
N GLY A 605 23.71 -6.91 -13.45
CA GLY A 605 22.73 -7.49 -12.52
C GLY A 605 21.64 -6.52 -12.05
N GLU A 606 21.50 -5.37 -12.69
CA GLU A 606 20.43 -4.41 -12.41
C GLU A 606 19.14 -4.75 -13.18
N ALA A 607 18.04 -4.17 -12.77
CA ALA A 607 16.74 -4.36 -13.41
C ALA A 607 16.75 -3.86 -14.87
N ALA A 608 16.44 -4.74 -15.82
CA ALA A 608 16.31 -4.39 -17.23
C ALA A 608 14.85 -4.18 -17.61
N ARG A 609 14.44 -2.92 -17.86
CA ARG A 609 13.13 -2.58 -18.41
C ARG A 609 13.05 -2.87 -19.90
N ARG A 610 11.83 -3.12 -20.36
CA ARG A 610 11.49 -3.31 -21.78
C ARG A 610 10.38 -2.35 -22.16
N ASP A 611 10.72 -1.05 -22.27
CA ASP A 611 9.76 0.05 -22.43
C ASP A 611 8.89 -0.08 -23.70
N GLU A 612 9.45 -0.60 -24.80
CA GLU A 612 8.70 -0.81 -26.04
C GLU A 612 7.55 -1.82 -25.90
N GLU A 613 7.69 -2.79 -24.96
CA GLU A 613 6.73 -3.86 -24.80
C GLU A 613 5.79 -3.64 -23.59
N PHE A 614 6.29 -2.98 -22.53
CA PHE A 614 5.63 -2.92 -21.22
C PHE A 614 5.35 -1.50 -20.70
N SER A 615 5.44 -0.45 -21.54
CA SER A 615 5.06 0.90 -21.14
C SER A 615 3.54 1.05 -21.06
N TYR A 616 2.90 0.26 -20.21
CA TYR A 616 1.46 0.31 -19.94
C TYR A 616 1.12 -0.11 -18.51
N ALA A 617 -0.04 0.32 -18.02
CA ALA A 617 -0.67 -0.27 -16.85
C ALA A 617 -1.46 -1.51 -17.28
N ALA A 618 -1.17 -2.65 -16.64
CA ALA A 618 -1.90 -3.90 -16.87
C ALA A 618 -3.15 -3.91 -15.99
N ALA A 619 -4.33 -3.70 -16.57
CA ALA A 619 -5.60 -3.69 -15.87
C ALA A 619 -6.35 -5.00 -16.15
N TRP A 620 -6.60 -5.77 -15.10
CA TRP A 620 -7.20 -7.10 -15.17
C TRP A 620 -8.70 -7.03 -14.85
N GLU A 621 -9.51 -7.65 -15.69
CA GLU A 621 -10.95 -7.85 -15.48
C GLU A 621 -11.19 -9.27 -14.95
N PHE A 622 -12.04 -9.39 -13.93
CA PHE A 622 -12.43 -10.66 -13.36
C PHE A 622 -13.44 -11.39 -14.24
N SER A 623 -13.16 -12.65 -14.59
CA SER A 623 -14.02 -13.47 -15.44
C SER A 623 -14.62 -14.69 -14.72
N GLY A 624 -14.36 -14.80 -13.41
CA GLY A 624 -14.81 -15.93 -12.59
C GLY A 624 -13.65 -16.68 -11.93
N THR A 625 -13.91 -17.30 -10.79
CA THR A 625 -12.93 -18.14 -10.09
C THR A 625 -12.54 -19.33 -10.97
N GLY A 626 -11.25 -19.53 -11.18
CA GLY A 626 -10.74 -20.60 -12.04
C GLY A 626 -10.89 -20.33 -13.55
N THR A 627 -11.32 -19.14 -13.94
CA THR A 627 -11.46 -18.72 -15.34
C THR A 627 -10.35 -17.75 -15.70
N ALA A 628 -9.84 -17.83 -16.94
CA ALA A 628 -8.81 -16.91 -17.43
C ALA A 628 -9.29 -15.45 -17.38
N PRO A 629 -8.59 -14.54 -16.69
CA PRO A 629 -8.99 -13.14 -16.62
C PRO A 629 -8.74 -12.43 -17.96
N VAL A 630 -9.30 -11.24 -18.13
CA VAL A 630 -9.09 -10.41 -19.31
C VAL A 630 -8.07 -9.30 -18.97
N LEU A 631 -7.04 -9.18 -19.80
CA LEU A 631 -6.04 -8.11 -19.70
C LEU A 631 -6.44 -6.94 -20.60
N HIS A 632 -6.68 -5.79 -20.00
CA HIS A 632 -6.79 -4.50 -20.67
C HIS A 632 -5.49 -3.71 -20.45
N LYS A 633 -5.03 -3.01 -21.47
CA LYS A 633 -3.82 -2.21 -21.40
C LYS A 633 -4.16 -0.72 -21.45
N GLU A 634 -3.60 0.05 -20.53
CA GLU A 634 -3.58 1.51 -20.60
C GLU A 634 -2.15 1.93 -20.95
N ASP A 635 -1.96 2.47 -22.15
CA ASP A 635 -0.66 2.94 -22.59
C ASP A 635 -0.17 4.12 -21.74
N LEU A 636 1.07 4.06 -21.27
CA LEU A 636 1.73 5.13 -20.54
C LEU A 636 2.58 5.95 -21.48
N VAL A 637 2.12 7.17 -21.75
CA VAL A 637 2.81 8.12 -22.63
C VAL A 637 3.52 9.15 -21.77
N PHE A 638 4.81 9.38 -22.06
CA PHE A 638 5.66 10.34 -21.34
C PHE A 638 6.00 11.51 -22.26
N GLU A 639 5.33 12.64 -22.01
CA GLU A 639 5.50 13.88 -22.79
C GLU A 639 6.50 14.83 -22.11
N TYR A 640 6.62 14.78 -20.79
CA TYR A 640 7.38 15.74 -19.97
C TYR A 640 8.60 15.13 -19.29
N VAL A 641 8.67 13.82 -19.20
CA VAL A 641 9.86 13.09 -18.71
C VAL A 641 10.23 12.01 -19.72
N HIS A 642 11.51 11.80 -19.94
CA HIS A 642 11.99 10.79 -20.88
C HIS A 642 12.42 9.54 -20.12
N PRO A 643 11.92 8.34 -20.51
CA PRO A 643 12.38 7.09 -19.92
C PRO A 643 13.90 6.93 -20.04
N THR A 644 14.55 6.69 -18.92
CA THR A 644 15.98 6.44 -18.83
C THR A 644 16.23 5.22 -17.95
N GLN A 645 17.23 4.41 -18.30
CA GLN A 645 17.64 3.30 -17.44
C GLN A 645 18.17 3.83 -16.11
N ARG A 646 17.75 3.25 -15.00
CA ARG A 646 18.32 3.53 -13.68
C ARG A 646 19.71 2.92 -13.60
N SER A 647 20.66 3.65 -13.01
CA SER A 647 21.98 3.14 -12.64
C SER A 647 22.34 3.66 -11.25
N TYR A 648 22.89 2.78 -10.42
CA TYR A 648 23.32 3.08 -9.05
C TYR A 648 24.75 2.62 -8.78
N ALA A 649 25.45 2.14 -9.85
CA ALA A 649 26.87 1.75 -9.79
C ALA A 649 27.80 2.94 -9.58
#